data_5af300fb16e58f5ae1967586965eb09b
#
_entry.id   5af300fb16e58f5ae1967586965eb09b
#
_cell.length_a   1.000
_cell.length_b   1.000
_cell.length_c   1.000
_cell.angle_alpha   90.00
_cell.angle_beta   90.00
_cell.angle_gamma   90.00
#
_symmetry.space_group_name_H-M   'P 1'
#
loop_
_entity.id
_entity.type
_entity.pdbx_description
1 polymer ?
#
loop_
_entity_poly.entity_id
_entity_poly.type
_entity_poly.pdbx_seq_one_letter_code
_entity_poly.pdbx_strand_id
1 'polypeptide(L)'
;MDKDSTNDSDTAIERDADVDIEVVEPTIDDSLDSHPAANTETLVAHAAGQQVVAKKTVRRVRTIAARNVGRFGLREGQPFPLGATWDGLGVNFALFSAHATKVELCLFSASGEETDRIELPEFTDEVWHGYVPNAKPGTLYGYRVHGPYAPDEGHRFNPNKLLIDPYAKQLVGELTWCDEIFGYTIGSPDADHSFDTRDSAPFVPKSRVIDSAFTWGCDRRPSMPWDQTIIYELHVKGFTKNNTKIPHVLRGTFAGLAHERVTEYLQTLGVTAVELLPVHAFVDDSYLTDKGLRNYWGYNSIAFFAPAQRYLQSSTIKEFKEAVNQFHAAGIEVIMDVVYNHTAEGNELGPTLSFKGIDNSSYYRLADNKRYYINDTGTGNTVNLTHPRVLQMVADSLRYWATEMRIDGFRFDLATILAREPYGFDEGGGFLDSCRQDPVLSSVKLIAEPWDVGPGGYQVGNFPPGWAEWNDRFRDTVRAFWKGDGGQIGELAARMAGSGDIFNRRGRKPWASVNFITAHDGFTLHDLVSYNDKHNDANGESGADGHNDNRSWNHGHEGPTKDKTIVTLRERQRRNLLATLLLSQGTPMLLAGDELGNTQQGNNNAYAQDNEISWINWDQVRPEGRELLNFVRKLIVLRKKYPILHRGRFLTGAYNEQLDVKDVMWLTTTGVEMTSDNWSDENNRCLGMLLDGRAQATGIKRIGSDATLLLVVNSDHRSAAFTLPQVVQGSQWLALIDTNVPEQVDPRPLQFGYVYPVIPRSLVLLVLDTPDRPKKNLREGISAILDIAETPIREMT
;
A
#
# COMPACT_ATOMS: atom_id res chain seq x y z
N MET A 1 -22.35 -6.72 -60.76
CA MET A 1 -22.50 -8.17 -60.91
C MET A 1 -22.70 -8.66 -59.49
N ASP A 2 -23.87 -8.64 -58.98
CA ASP A 2 -24.96 -9.66 -59.02
C ASP A 2 -24.56 -10.89 -58.18
N LYS A 3 -25.25 -11.39 -57.26
CA LYS A 3 -26.61 -11.33 -56.70
C LYS A 3 -26.60 -12.18 -55.41
N ASP A 4 -27.30 -11.77 -54.48
CA ASP A 4 -28.48 -12.35 -53.80
C ASP A 4 -28.44 -13.85 -53.43
N SER A 5 -28.71 -14.18 -52.16
CA SER A 5 -30.02 -14.66 -51.76
C SER A 5 -30.04 -15.07 -50.25
N THR A 6 -30.98 -14.53 -49.60
CA THR A 6 -31.72 -14.89 -48.41
C THR A 6 -32.01 -16.39 -48.21
N ASN A 7 -32.02 -16.89 -46.98
CA ASN A 7 -33.22 -17.56 -46.48
C ASN A 7 -33.24 -17.70 -44.94
N ASP A 8 -34.38 -17.31 -44.42
CA ASP A 8 -34.91 -17.61 -43.08
C ASP A 8 -35.16 -19.11 -42.90
N SER A 9 -35.04 -19.59 -41.68
CA SER A 9 -36.01 -20.58 -41.15
C SER A 9 -36.04 -20.58 -39.65
N ASP A 10 -37.08 -20.02 -39.09
CA ASP A 10 -37.64 -20.34 -37.78
C ASP A 10 -37.83 -21.83 -37.56
N THR A 11 -37.53 -22.35 -36.42
CA THR A 11 -38.23 -23.46 -35.81
C THR A 11 -38.26 -23.32 -34.29
N ALA A 12 -39.46 -23.07 -33.82
CA ALA A 12 -39.86 -23.24 -32.42
C ALA A 12 -39.81 -24.71 -32.02
N ILE A 13 -39.40 -24.99 -30.81
CA ILE A 13 -39.67 -26.24 -30.12
C ILE A 13 -40.27 -25.94 -28.75
N GLU A 14 -41.39 -26.58 -28.54
CA GLU A 14 -42.36 -26.50 -27.47
C GLU A 14 -41.79 -26.91 -26.09
N ARG A 15 -42.49 -26.35 -25.09
CA ARG A 15 -42.46 -26.81 -23.69
C ARG A 15 -43.27 -28.12 -23.61
N ASP A 16 -42.83 -29.04 -22.77
CA ASP A 16 -43.63 -29.75 -21.77
C ASP A 16 -42.79 -30.77 -21.03
N ALA A 17 -42.75 -30.68 -19.68
CA ALA A 17 -43.23 -31.74 -18.77
C ALA A 17 -42.85 -31.40 -17.32
N ASP A 18 -43.88 -31.11 -16.57
CA ASP A 18 -43.91 -31.11 -15.11
C ASP A 18 -43.53 -32.48 -14.57
N VAL A 19 -42.67 -32.51 -13.56
CA VAL A 19 -42.45 -33.68 -12.71
C VAL A 19 -42.78 -33.28 -11.28
N ASP A 20 -43.94 -33.72 -10.83
CA ASP A 20 -44.35 -33.66 -9.42
C ASP A 20 -43.41 -34.47 -8.54
N ILE A 21 -42.85 -33.86 -7.51
CA ILE A 21 -42.13 -34.54 -6.43
C ILE A 21 -43.06 -34.61 -5.21
N GLU A 22 -43.54 -35.78 -4.93
CA GLU A 22 -44.30 -36.12 -3.71
C GLU A 22 -43.32 -36.15 -2.52
N VAL A 23 -43.58 -35.27 -1.54
CA VAL A 23 -42.84 -35.26 -0.25
C VAL A 23 -43.52 -36.25 0.68
N VAL A 24 -42.87 -37.33 1.03
CA VAL A 24 -43.29 -38.28 2.08
C VAL A 24 -42.53 -37.95 3.37
N GLU A 25 -43.23 -37.44 4.37
CA GLU A 25 -42.71 -37.32 5.74
C GLU A 25 -42.61 -38.73 6.40
N PRO A 26 -41.52 -39.07 7.14
CA PRO A 26 -41.47 -40.28 7.95
C PRO A 26 -41.98 -40.01 9.36
N THR A 27 -42.97 -40.72 9.77
CA THR A 27 -43.46 -40.87 11.15
C THR A 27 -42.40 -41.52 12.05
N ILE A 28 -42.24 -40.94 13.22
CA ILE A 28 -41.38 -41.44 14.31
C ILE A 28 -42.05 -42.64 14.97
N ASP A 29 -41.34 -43.75 15.17
CA ASP A 29 -41.69 -44.77 16.11
C ASP A 29 -40.51 -45.01 17.07
N ASP A 30 -40.76 -44.76 18.37
CA ASP A 30 -39.89 -45.03 19.50
C ASP A 30 -39.93 -46.48 19.92
N SER A 31 -38.82 -47.19 19.86
CA SER A 31 -38.53 -48.27 20.82
C SER A 31 -37.12 -48.85 20.73
N LEU A 32 -36.37 -48.57 21.76
CA LEU A 32 -35.44 -49.43 22.56
C LEU A 32 -34.36 -50.33 21.90
N ASP A 33 -33.18 -50.09 22.44
CA ASP A 33 -32.12 -51.03 22.92
C ASP A 33 -30.90 -51.38 22.07
N SER A 34 -29.79 -50.83 22.59
CA SER A 34 -28.51 -51.46 22.99
C SER A 34 -27.67 -52.28 21.99
N HIS A 35 -26.48 -51.79 21.88
CA HIS A 35 -25.14 -52.41 21.70
C HIS A 35 -24.45 -52.34 20.32
N PRO A 36 -23.12 -52.21 20.36
CA PRO A 36 -22.36 -51.61 19.24
C PRO A 36 -21.65 -52.67 18.39
N ALA A 37 -21.76 -52.54 17.08
CA ALA A 37 -20.82 -53.19 16.17
C ALA A 37 -20.56 -52.27 14.97
N ALA A 38 -19.31 -52.09 14.69
CA ALA A 38 -18.88 -51.37 13.50
C ALA A 38 -19.22 -52.17 12.24
N ASN A 39 -20.15 -51.70 11.43
CA ASN A 39 -20.37 -52.23 10.09
C ASN A 39 -19.81 -51.27 9.05
N THR A 40 -18.81 -51.74 8.32
CA THR A 40 -18.29 -51.09 7.12
C THR A 40 -19.13 -51.61 5.95
N GLU A 41 -20.09 -50.80 5.49
CA GLU A 41 -20.78 -51.10 4.24
C GLU A 41 -19.96 -50.61 3.04
N THR A 42 -19.66 -51.56 2.17
CA THR A 42 -18.95 -51.29 0.90
C THR A 42 -20.01 -51.20 -0.20
N LEU A 43 -20.21 -50.00 -0.72
CA LEU A 43 -21.02 -49.74 -1.91
C LEU A 43 -20.16 -49.91 -3.16
N VAL A 44 -20.55 -50.84 -4.03
CA VAL A 44 -19.90 -51.06 -5.33
C VAL A 44 -20.80 -50.48 -6.42
N ALA A 45 -20.31 -49.47 -7.13
CA ALA A 45 -20.99 -48.98 -8.31
C ALA A 45 -20.22 -49.40 -9.60
N HIS A 46 -20.96 -49.89 -10.57
CA HIS A 46 -20.41 -50.27 -11.88
C HIS A 46 -20.72 -49.21 -12.93
N ALA A 47 -19.68 -48.66 -13.51
CA ALA A 47 -19.80 -47.90 -14.76
C ALA A 47 -18.61 -48.24 -15.68
N ALA A 48 -18.93 -48.71 -16.87
CA ALA A 48 -18.03 -48.91 -18.00
C ALA A 48 -16.73 -49.70 -17.72
N GLY A 49 -16.88 -50.88 -17.09
CA GLY A 49 -15.80 -51.92 -17.11
C GLY A 49 -14.64 -51.69 -16.12
N GLN A 50 -14.67 -50.76 -15.24
CA GLN A 50 -13.69 -50.62 -14.15
C GLN A 50 -14.36 -50.56 -12.78
N GLN A 51 -13.88 -51.38 -11.85
CA GLN A 51 -14.32 -51.35 -10.45
C GLN A 51 -13.62 -50.24 -9.69
N VAL A 52 -14.36 -49.20 -9.27
CA VAL A 52 -13.85 -48.19 -8.36
C VAL A 52 -14.41 -48.44 -6.96
N VAL A 53 -13.52 -48.75 -6.04
CA VAL A 53 -13.86 -48.94 -4.61
C VAL A 53 -13.66 -47.59 -3.90
N ALA A 54 -14.77 -46.89 -3.62
CA ALA A 54 -14.73 -45.66 -2.81
C ALA A 54 -14.85 -46.03 -1.32
N LYS A 55 -13.81 -45.82 -0.54
CA LYS A 55 -13.85 -45.89 0.92
C LYS A 55 -14.45 -44.61 1.50
N LYS A 56 -15.66 -44.65 1.99
CA LYS A 56 -16.26 -43.57 2.75
C LYS A 56 -15.72 -43.62 4.20
N THR A 57 -14.77 -42.72 4.50
CA THR A 57 -14.31 -42.57 5.88
C THR A 57 -15.32 -41.68 6.62
N VAL A 58 -16.16 -42.27 7.43
CA VAL A 58 -17.00 -41.53 8.38
C VAL A 58 -16.11 -41.13 9.56
N ARG A 59 -15.73 -39.87 9.60
CA ARG A 59 -15.07 -39.30 10.78
C ARG A 59 -16.07 -39.30 11.93
N ARG A 60 -15.81 -40.04 12.97
CA ARG A 60 -16.54 -39.99 14.24
C ARG A 60 -16.33 -38.58 14.82
N VAL A 61 -17.40 -37.83 15.01
CA VAL A 61 -17.44 -36.72 15.93
C VAL A 61 -17.18 -37.30 17.33
N ARG A 62 -16.01 -37.03 17.89
CA ARG A 62 -15.74 -37.35 19.29
C ARG A 62 -16.47 -36.33 20.14
N THR A 63 -17.60 -36.69 20.70
CA THR A 63 -18.18 -35.97 21.84
C THR A 63 -17.24 -36.15 23.02
N ILE A 64 -16.47 -35.14 23.30
CA ILE A 64 -15.61 -35.13 24.52
C ILE A 64 -16.54 -34.86 25.69
N ALA A 65 -16.72 -35.83 26.53
CA ALA A 65 -17.51 -35.69 27.76
C ALA A 65 -16.97 -34.54 28.58
N ALA A 66 -17.87 -33.64 29.03
CA ALA A 66 -17.59 -32.48 29.86
C ALA A 66 -16.72 -32.82 31.07
N ARG A 67 -15.41 -32.68 30.96
CA ARG A 67 -14.46 -32.68 32.08
C ARG A 67 -13.87 -31.25 32.19
N ASN A 68 -14.15 -30.64 33.30
CA ASN A 68 -13.81 -29.31 33.75
C ASN A 68 -14.68 -28.16 33.15
N VAL A 69 -15.88 -28.07 33.65
CA VAL A 69 -16.64 -26.82 33.65
C VAL A 69 -15.88 -25.90 34.61
N GLY A 70 -14.89 -25.18 34.08
CA GLY A 70 -14.14 -24.20 34.82
C GLY A 70 -15.05 -23.07 35.32
N ARG A 71 -14.50 -22.15 36.09
CA ARG A 71 -15.10 -20.94 36.68
C ARG A 71 -16.01 -20.12 35.73
N PHE A 72 -15.88 -20.31 34.40
CA PHE A 72 -16.55 -19.53 33.36
C PHE A 72 -17.71 -20.24 32.67
N GLY A 73 -18.01 -21.52 32.98
CA GLY A 73 -19.15 -22.23 32.37
C GLY A 73 -19.09 -22.34 30.85
N LEU A 74 -17.96 -22.85 30.32
CA LEU A 74 -17.71 -23.00 28.87
C LEU A 74 -18.92 -23.66 28.15
N ARG A 75 -19.29 -23.11 26.98
CA ARG A 75 -20.37 -23.65 26.12
C ARG A 75 -19.81 -23.93 24.73
N GLU A 76 -20.60 -24.65 23.94
CA GLU A 76 -20.40 -24.77 22.52
C GLU A 76 -20.27 -23.37 21.91
N GLY A 77 -19.28 -23.17 21.08
CA GLY A 77 -19.09 -21.94 20.33
C GLY A 77 -19.55 -22.12 18.89
N GLN A 78 -19.28 -21.10 18.08
CA GLN A 78 -19.46 -21.14 16.63
C GLN A 78 -18.08 -21.13 15.96
N PRO A 79 -17.89 -21.88 14.83
CA PRO A 79 -16.62 -21.85 14.10
C PRO A 79 -16.34 -20.51 13.40
N PHE A 80 -17.36 -19.66 13.28
CA PHE A 80 -17.28 -18.34 12.67
C PHE A 80 -18.08 -17.29 13.46
N PRO A 81 -17.63 -16.01 13.44
CA PRO A 81 -16.38 -15.50 12.82
C PRO A 81 -15.14 -16.01 13.55
N LEU A 82 -14.01 -16.08 12.83
CA LEU A 82 -12.71 -16.41 13.43
C LEU A 82 -12.25 -15.28 14.38
N GLY A 83 -11.41 -15.66 15.37
CA GLY A 83 -10.95 -14.78 16.44
C GLY A 83 -11.92 -14.69 17.62
N ALA A 84 -11.77 -13.64 18.42
CA ALA A 84 -12.62 -13.40 19.60
C ALA A 84 -13.76 -12.42 19.24
N THR A 85 -15.00 -12.89 19.36
CA THR A 85 -16.21 -12.12 19.06
C THR A 85 -17.09 -11.97 20.29
N TRP A 86 -17.25 -10.74 20.76
CA TRP A 86 -18.13 -10.38 21.87
C TRP A 86 -19.55 -10.09 21.38
N ASP A 87 -20.56 -10.70 22.01
CA ASP A 87 -21.97 -10.58 21.64
C ASP A 87 -22.83 -9.82 22.67
N GLY A 88 -22.20 -9.27 23.72
CA GLY A 88 -22.86 -8.60 24.83
C GLY A 88 -23.08 -9.46 26.06
N LEU A 89 -23.01 -10.78 25.95
CA LEU A 89 -23.24 -11.75 27.01
C LEU A 89 -21.99 -12.61 27.33
N GLY A 90 -21.10 -12.76 26.33
CA GLY A 90 -19.88 -13.53 26.43
C GLY A 90 -19.06 -13.38 25.17
N VAL A 91 -18.05 -14.21 24.99
CA VAL A 91 -17.13 -14.16 23.86
C VAL A 91 -17.05 -15.53 23.21
N ASN A 92 -17.31 -15.56 21.92
CA ASN A 92 -16.98 -16.70 21.06
C ASN A 92 -15.51 -16.60 20.64
N PHE A 93 -14.75 -17.66 20.87
CA PHE A 93 -13.36 -17.83 20.42
C PHE A 93 -13.33 -18.89 19.32
N ALA A 94 -12.72 -18.60 18.19
CA ALA A 94 -12.60 -19.49 17.06
C ALA A 94 -11.21 -19.36 16.43
N LEU A 95 -10.46 -20.46 16.36
CA LEU A 95 -9.09 -20.53 15.86
C LEU A 95 -8.95 -21.60 14.79
N PHE A 96 -8.47 -21.23 13.60
CA PHE A 96 -8.10 -22.20 12.57
C PHE A 96 -6.79 -22.89 12.92
N SER A 97 -6.79 -24.22 12.95
CA SER A 97 -5.60 -25.07 13.00
C SER A 97 -5.98 -26.49 12.57
N ALA A 98 -5.59 -26.88 11.36
CA ALA A 98 -5.95 -28.16 10.75
C ALA A 98 -5.21 -29.35 11.40
N HIS A 99 -3.96 -29.14 11.82
CA HIS A 99 -3.07 -30.21 12.31
C HIS A 99 -2.94 -30.26 13.83
N ALA A 100 -3.57 -29.33 14.55
CA ALA A 100 -3.61 -29.37 16.00
C ALA A 100 -4.36 -30.58 16.52
N THR A 101 -3.92 -31.11 17.64
CA THR A 101 -4.59 -32.20 18.37
C THR A 101 -5.42 -31.69 19.55
N LYS A 102 -5.10 -30.46 20.02
CA LYS A 102 -5.81 -29.77 21.11
C LYS A 102 -5.46 -28.28 21.06
N VAL A 103 -6.41 -27.42 21.38
CA VAL A 103 -6.19 -26.00 21.55
C VAL A 103 -6.65 -25.57 22.94
N GLU A 104 -5.79 -24.84 23.65
CA GLU A 104 -6.09 -24.26 24.96
C GLU A 104 -6.16 -22.73 24.82
N LEU A 105 -7.28 -22.16 25.23
CA LEU A 105 -7.47 -20.73 25.43
C LEU A 105 -6.91 -20.36 26.80
N CYS A 106 -5.92 -19.50 26.86
CA CYS A 106 -5.35 -18.98 28.10
C CYS A 106 -5.92 -17.59 28.38
N LEU A 107 -6.43 -17.35 29.58
CA LEU A 107 -6.91 -16.05 30.02
C LEU A 107 -5.92 -15.43 30.99
N PHE A 108 -5.80 -14.10 30.96
CA PHE A 108 -4.81 -13.38 31.76
C PHE A 108 -5.46 -12.27 32.59
N SER A 109 -4.87 -12.02 33.76
CA SER A 109 -5.18 -10.84 34.58
C SER A 109 -4.67 -9.55 33.91
N ALA A 110 -5.08 -8.41 34.42
CA ALA A 110 -4.57 -7.11 33.96
C ALA A 110 -3.05 -6.95 34.21
N SER A 111 -2.46 -7.73 35.13
CA SER A 111 -1.01 -7.76 35.37
C SER A 111 -0.26 -8.72 34.41
N GLY A 112 -0.98 -9.42 33.53
CA GLY A 112 -0.39 -10.35 32.59
C GLY A 112 -0.14 -11.75 33.12
N GLU A 113 -0.65 -12.09 34.34
CA GLU A 113 -0.56 -13.45 34.90
C GLU A 113 -1.65 -14.34 34.31
N GLU A 114 -1.32 -15.58 33.94
CA GLU A 114 -2.28 -16.57 33.46
C GLU A 114 -3.21 -16.97 34.61
N THR A 115 -4.51 -16.72 34.43
CA THR A 115 -5.54 -17.00 35.45
C THR A 115 -6.30 -18.27 35.19
N ASP A 116 -6.51 -18.59 33.94
CA ASP A 116 -7.30 -19.74 33.50
C ASP A 116 -6.74 -20.31 32.18
N ARG A 117 -6.85 -21.62 32.06
CA ARG A 117 -6.51 -22.37 30.85
C ARG A 117 -7.68 -23.28 30.51
N ILE A 118 -8.28 -23.06 29.35
CA ILE A 118 -9.53 -23.66 28.94
C ILE A 118 -9.32 -24.41 27.62
N GLU A 119 -9.53 -25.71 27.57
CA GLU A 119 -9.53 -26.48 26.33
C GLU A 119 -10.77 -26.10 25.51
N LEU A 120 -10.57 -25.72 24.25
CA LEU A 120 -11.67 -25.46 23.34
C LEU A 120 -12.38 -26.78 23.01
N PRO A 121 -13.71 -26.86 23.24
CA PRO A 121 -14.42 -28.12 23.24
C PRO A 121 -14.79 -28.66 21.86
N GLU A 122 -14.91 -27.75 20.88
CA GLU A 122 -15.46 -28.07 19.57
C GLU A 122 -14.42 -27.89 18.46
N PHE A 123 -14.52 -28.75 17.44
CA PHE A 123 -13.68 -28.75 16.25
C PHE A 123 -14.56 -28.97 15.02
N THR A 124 -14.75 -27.94 14.21
CA THR A 124 -15.60 -27.96 13.03
C THR A 124 -14.86 -27.36 11.84
N ASP A 125 -14.73 -28.12 10.75
CA ASP A 125 -14.09 -27.66 9.50
C ASP A 125 -12.69 -27.03 9.75
N GLU A 126 -11.87 -27.70 10.52
CA GLU A 126 -10.50 -27.31 10.89
C GLU A 126 -10.41 -26.08 11.83
N VAL A 127 -11.55 -25.67 12.41
CA VAL A 127 -11.64 -24.56 13.36
C VAL A 127 -11.95 -25.08 14.75
N TRP A 128 -11.12 -24.74 15.71
CA TRP A 128 -11.32 -24.98 17.15
C TRP A 128 -12.13 -23.83 17.72
N HIS A 129 -13.21 -24.12 18.42
CA HIS A 129 -14.06 -23.07 18.95
C HIS A 129 -14.70 -23.40 20.30
N GLY A 130 -15.11 -22.34 20.99
CA GLY A 130 -15.80 -22.43 22.27
C GLY A 130 -16.32 -21.03 22.69
N TYR A 131 -17.42 -21.04 23.45
CA TYR A 131 -18.03 -19.82 23.95
C TYR A 131 -17.79 -19.68 25.45
N VAL A 132 -17.21 -18.54 25.85
CA VAL A 132 -16.92 -18.24 27.27
C VAL A 132 -17.93 -17.19 27.78
N PRO A 133 -18.96 -17.61 28.53
CA PRO A 133 -19.90 -16.68 29.17
C PRO A 133 -19.17 -15.75 30.14
N ASN A 134 -19.63 -14.53 30.24
CA ASN A 134 -19.06 -13.48 31.08
C ASN A 134 -17.67 -12.98 30.73
N ALA A 135 -16.99 -13.53 29.71
CA ALA A 135 -15.86 -12.83 29.08
C ALA A 135 -16.38 -11.53 28.42
N LYS A 136 -15.58 -10.47 28.45
CA LYS A 136 -16.04 -9.13 28.05
C LYS A 136 -14.89 -8.33 27.41
N PRO A 137 -15.18 -7.23 26.75
CA PRO A 137 -14.16 -6.31 26.29
C PRO A 137 -13.16 -5.95 27.42
N GLY A 138 -11.87 -6.05 27.11
CA GLY A 138 -10.77 -5.90 28.05
C GLY A 138 -10.18 -7.23 28.53
N THR A 139 -10.84 -8.38 28.32
CA THR A 139 -10.27 -9.70 28.63
C THR A 139 -9.00 -9.90 27.81
N LEU A 140 -7.89 -10.23 28.48
CA LEU A 140 -6.62 -10.58 27.84
C LEU A 140 -6.55 -12.09 27.64
N TYR A 141 -6.09 -12.51 26.46
CA TYR A 141 -6.04 -13.92 26.10
C TYR A 141 -4.89 -14.25 25.14
N GLY A 142 -4.64 -15.52 24.95
CA GLY A 142 -3.78 -16.11 23.95
C GLY A 142 -4.07 -17.61 23.83
N TYR A 143 -3.35 -18.29 22.95
CA TYR A 143 -3.56 -19.70 22.72
C TYR A 143 -2.30 -20.51 23.03
N ARG A 144 -2.50 -21.78 23.47
CA ARG A 144 -1.48 -22.80 23.48
C ARG A 144 -2.00 -23.96 22.63
N VAL A 145 -1.23 -24.32 21.62
CA VAL A 145 -1.67 -25.30 20.62
C VAL A 145 -0.81 -26.54 20.69
N HIS A 146 -1.45 -27.68 20.81
CA HIS A 146 -0.83 -29.01 20.86
C HIS A 146 -0.92 -29.67 19.49
N GLY A 147 0.14 -30.34 19.11
CA GLY A 147 0.25 -31.04 17.83
C GLY A 147 1.63 -31.68 17.69
N PRO A 148 1.97 -32.21 16.52
CA PRO A 148 3.29 -32.77 16.28
C PRO A 148 4.37 -31.68 16.29
N TYR A 149 5.50 -31.95 16.93
CA TYR A 149 6.73 -31.21 16.76
C TYR A 149 7.63 -32.03 15.85
N ALA A 150 7.56 -31.79 14.57
CA ALA A 150 8.25 -32.54 13.53
C ALA A 150 8.72 -31.53 12.44
N PRO A 151 9.82 -30.78 12.66
CA PRO A 151 10.28 -29.73 11.76
C PRO A 151 10.46 -30.18 10.31
N ASP A 152 10.98 -31.39 10.06
CA ASP A 152 11.19 -31.98 8.74
C ASP A 152 9.87 -32.25 7.99
N GLU A 153 8.75 -32.36 8.73
CA GLU A 153 7.40 -32.50 8.19
C GLU A 153 6.66 -31.13 8.11
N GLY A 154 7.32 -30.07 8.55
CA GLY A 154 6.76 -28.71 8.58
C GLY A 154 5.91 -28.40 9.81
N HIS A 155 5.91 -29.23 10.84
CA HIS A 155 5.11 -29.07 12.05
C HIS A 155 5.96 -28.54 13.22
N ARG A 156 5.50 -27.47 13.87
CA ARG A 156 6.24 -26.77 14.94
C ARG A 156 5.38 -26.45 16.15
N PHE A 157 4.41 -27.29 16.47
CA PHE A 157 3.54 -27.12 17.63
C PHE A 157 4.33 -27.23 18.93
N ASN A 158 4.18 -26.23 19.82
CA ASN A 158 4.77 -26.28 21.16
C ASN A 158 3.83 -25.64 22.18
N PRO A 159 3.13 -26.42 23.03
CA PRO A 159 2.16 -25.89 23.98
C PRO A 159 2.77 -25.06 25.13
N ASN A 160 4.10 -25.03 25.25
CA ASN A 160 4.79 -24.16 26.20
C ASN A 160 4.89 -22.72 25.68
N LYS A 161 4.57 -22.48 24.39
CA LYS A 161 4.62 -21.14 23.79
C LYS A 161 3.22 -20.55 23.75
N LEU A 162 3.09 -19.34 24.34
CA LEU A 162 1.86 -18.57 24.23
C LEU A 162 1.82 -17.93 22.83
N LEU A 163 0.70 -18.12 22.14
CA LEU A 163 0.51 -17.69 20.76
C LEU A 163 -0.51 -16.55 20.68
N ILE A 164 -0.17 -15.53 19.91
CA ILE A 164 -1.07 -14.42 19.56
C ILE A 164 -2.13 -14.96 18.60
N ASP A 165 -3.38 -14.57 18.81
CA ASP A 165 -4.47 -14.88 17.88
C ASP A 165 -4.23 -14.15 16.53
N PRO A 166 -4.20 -14.87 15.38
CA PRO A 166 -4.09 -14.26 14.06
C PRO A 166 -5.18 -13.20 13.76
N TYR A 167 -6.35 -13.33 14.41
CA TYR A 167 -7.48 -12.39 14.31
C TYR A 167 -7.55 -11.38 15.47
N ALA A 168 -6.48 -11.25 16.27
CA ALA A 168 -6.46 -10.27 17.36
C ALA A 168 -6.62 -8.85 16.84
N LYS A 169 -7.61 -8.14 17.32
CA LYS A 169 -7.92 -6.75 16.94
C LYS A 169 -7.19 -5.72 17.82
N GLN A 170 -6.59 -6.17 18.91
CA GLN A 170 -5.73 -5.37 19.76
C GLN A 170 -4.75 -6.26 20.50
N LEU A 171 -3.49 -5.79 20.62
CA LEU A 171 -2.47 -6.39 21.47
C LEU A 171 -2.21 -5.51 22.68
N VAL A 172 -1.77 -6.13 23.79
CA VAL A 172 -1.39 -5.46 25.04
C VAL A 172 -0.05 -6.04 25.54
N GLY A 173 0.88 -5.16 25.82
CA GLY A 173 2.26 -5.49 26.15
C GLY A 173 3.18 -5.45 24.93
N GLU A 174 4.47 -5.53 25.18
CA GLU A 174 5.51 -5.58 24.13
C GLU A 174 6.18 -6.96 24.14
N LEU A 175 6.74 -7.34 23.00
CA LEU A 175 7.59 -8.52 22.91
C LEU A 175 8.92 -8.25 23.61
N THR A 176 9.33 -9.17 24.49
CA THR A 176 10.69 -9.16 25.06
C THR A 176 11.48 -10.29 24.41
N TRP A 177 12.55 -9.94 23.73
CA TRP A 177 13.43 -10.92 23.12
C TRP A 177 14.18 -11.71 24.19
N CYS A 178 14.00 -13.03 24.19
CA CYS A 178 14.66 -13.98 25.05
C CYS A 178 14.55 -15.40 24.47
N ASP A 179 15.30 -16.33 24.98
CA ASP A 179 15.31 -17.72 24.48
C ASP A 179 13.96 -18.42 24.63
N GLU A 180 13.16 -18.01 25.61
CA GLU A 180 11.87 -18.62 25.93
C GLU A 180 10.82 -18.47 24.83
N ILE A 181 10.97 -17.47 23.93
CA ILE A 181 9.98 -17.28 22.85
C ILE A 181 10.22 -18.20 21.66
N PHE A 182 11.32 -18.97 21.63
CA PHE A 182 11.61 -19.92 20.57
C PHE A 182 11.02 -21.29 20.89
N GLY A 183 10.48 -21.97 19.87
CA GLY A 183 9.90 -23.31 20.01
C GLY A 183 10.94 -24.40 20.30
N TYR A 184 12.21 -24.09 20.06
CA TYR A 184 13.37 -24.96 20.23
C TYR A 184 14.38 -24.35 21.22
N THR A 185 15.32 -25.13 21.70
CA THR A 185 16.34 -24.70 22.66
C THR A 185 17.48 -23.99 21.92
N ILE A 186 17.62 -22.68 22.15
CA ILE A 186 18.69 -21.88 21.56
C ILE A 186 20.05 -22.45 22.00
N GLY A 187 20.97 -22.58 21.05
CA GLY A 187 22.32 -23.14 21.28
C GLY A 187 22.37 -24.66 21.34
N SER A 188 21.24 -25.37 21.19
CA SER A 188 21.26 -26.83 21.08
C SER A 188 22.01 -27.31 19.83
N PRO A 189 22.81 -28.37 19.89
CA PRO A 189 23.43 -29.00 18.71
C PRO A 189 22.41 -29.48 17.67
N ASP A 190 21.20 -29.81 18.12
CA ASP A 190 20.10 -30.26 17.26
C ASP A 190 19.31 -29.09 16.67
N ALA A 191 19.73 -27.85 16.94
CA ALA A 191 19.09 -26.64 16.46
C ALA A 191 17.55 -26.66 16.66
N ASP A 192 16.76 -26.38 15.62
CA ASP A 192 15.30 -26.35 15.65
C ASP A 192 14.61 -27.74 15.71
N HIS A 193 15.37 -28.84 15.68
CA HIS A 193 14.86 -30.17 16.03
C HIS A 193 14.75 -30.40 17.55
N SER A 194 15.47 -29.59 18.37
CA SER A 194 15.30 -29.59 19.81
C SER A 194 13.94 -28.98 20.21
N PHE A 195 13.51 -29.26 21.44
CA PHE A 195 12.21 -28.81 21.95
C PHE A 195 12.41 -28.00 23.24
N ASP A 196 11.98 -26.75 23.24
CA ASP A 196 12.08 -25.91 24.43
C ASP A 196 10.81 -25.98 25.28
N THR A 197 10.96 -26.28 26.56
CA THR A 197 9.86 -26.47 27.53
C THR A 197 9.57 -25.26 28.41
N ARG A 198 10.32 -24.18 28.25
CA ARG A 198 10.13 -22.95 29.04
C ARG A 198 8.87 -22.23 28.59
N ASP A 199 8.20 -21.56 29.52
CA ASP A 199 7.00 -20.79 29.24
C ASP A 199 7.32 -19.43 28.63
N SER A 200 6.75 -19.11 27.46
CA SER A 200 6.94 -17.82 26.79
C SER A 200 5.94 -16.74 27.23
N ALA A 201 4.90 -17.10 27.99
CA ALA A 201 3.81 -16.17 28.32
C ALA A 201 4.26 -14.83 28.96
N PRO A 202 5.28 -14.77 29.84
CA PRO A 202 5.73 -13.49 30.40
C PRO A 202 6.31 -12.51 29.36
N PHE A 203 6.76 -13.00 28.22
CA PHE A 203 7.57 -12.27 27.23
C PHE A 203 6.80 -11.88 25.96
N VAL A 204 5.59 -12.44 25.76
CA VAL A 204 4.78 -12.26 24.55
C VAL A 204 3.59 -11.35 24.86
N PRO A 205 3.26 -10.38 23.99
CA PRO A 205 2.05 -9.55 24.14
C PRO A 205 0.79 -10.43 24.14
N LYS A 206 -0.26 -9.97 24.78
CA LYS A 206 -1.55 -10.66 24.88
C LYS A 206 -2.54 -10.08 23.89
N SER A 207 -3.34 -10.93 23.27
CA SER A 207 -4.53 -10.53 22.54
C SER A 207 -5.58 -9.98 23.49
N ARG A 208 -6.36 -9.00 23.06
CA ARG A 208 -7.39 -8.37 23.86
C ARG A 208 -8.73 -8.42 23.17
N VAL A 209 -9.77 -8.88 23.88
CA VAL A 209 -11.15 -8.76 23.42
C VAL A 209 -11.54 -7.30 23.37
N ILE A 210 -12.10 -6.85 22.27
CA ILE A 210 -12.54 -5.47 22.06
C ILE A 210 -14.06 -5.35 22.00
N ASP A 211 -14.56 -4.15 22.26
CA ASP A 211 -15.86 -3.68 21.82
C ASP A 211 -15.64 -2.88 20.53
N SER A 212 -16.15 -3.41 19.40
CA SER A 212 -16.01 -2.76 18.10
C SER A 212 -16.90 -1.53 17.93
N ALA A 213 -17.84 -1.29 18.84
CA ALA A 213 -18.79 -0.19 18.78
C ALA A 213 -18.07 1.17 18.73
N PHE A 214 -18.36 1.93 17.70
CA PHE A 214 -17.87 3.28 17.50
C PHE A 214 -18.93 4.11 16.77
N THR A 215 -19.12 5.35 17.23
CA THR A 215 -20.08 6.25 16.58
C THR A 215 -19.36 7.11 15.54
N TRP A 216 -19.50 6.78 14.29
CA TRP A 216 -18.91 7.51 13.17
C TRP A 216 -19.57 8.87 12.91
N GLY A 217 -20.72 9.15 13.54
CA GLY A 217 -21.42 10.41 13.32
C GLY A 217 -21.89 10.61 11.88
N CYS A 218 -21.55 11.75 11.30
CA CYS A 218 -21.86 12.10 9.91
C CYS A 218 -20.71 11.80 8.94
N ASP A 219 -19.81 10.88 9.31
CA ASP A 219 -18.67 10.53 8.46
C ASP A 219 -19.09 10.15 7.04
N ARG A 220 -18.39 10.73 6.07
CA ARG A 220 -18.53 10.43 4.64
C ARG A 220 -17.17 10.27 4.04
N ARG A 221 -16.92 9.07 3.47
CA ARG A 221 -15.70 8.84 2.70
C ARG A 221 -15.55 9.87 1.59
N PRO A 222 -14.38 10.47 1.39
CA PRO A 222 -14.16 11.46 0.34
C PRO A 222 -14.42 10.90 -1.06
N SER A 223 -14.14 9.62 -1.31
CA SER A 223 -14.34 8.92 -2.60
C SER A 223 -13.73 9.68 -3.76
N MET A 224 -12.49 10.12 -3.61
CA MET A 224 -11.76 10.89 -4.61
C MET A 224 -11.54 10.06 -5.89
N PRO A 225 -11.93 10.55 -7.07
CA PRO A 225 -11.61 9.86 -8.32
C PRO A 225 -10.10 9.66 -8.50
N TRP A 226 -9.70 8.52 -9.02
CA TRP A 226 -8.29 8.17 -9.24
C TRP A 226 -7.52 9.25 -10.03
N ASP A 227 -8.12 9.80 -11.08
CA ASP A 227 -7.48 10.84 -11.90
C ASP A 227 -7.28 12.18 -11.15
N GLN A 228 -7.90 12.36 -9.98
CA GLN A 228 -7.76 13.52 -9.11
C GLN A 228 -6.96 13.20 -7.84
N THR A 229 -6.56 11.95 -7.65
CA THR A 229 -5.82 11.53 -6.47
C THR A 229 -4.39 12.06 -6.49
N ILE A 230 -3.95 12.60 -5.36
CA ILE A 230 -2.58 12.99 -5.04
C ILE A 230 -2.26 12.36 -3.71
N ILE A 231 -1.35 11.39 -3.72
CA ILE A 231 -0.97 10.61 -2.54
C ILE A 231 0.15 11.32 -1.78
N TYR A 232 0.10 11.27 -0.46
CA TYR A 232 1.12 11.77 0.44
C TYR A 232 1.52 10.64 1.39
N GLU A 233 2.67 10.01 1.13
CA GLU A 233 3.22 8.94 1.93
C GLU A 233 3.81 9.49 3.22
N LEU A 234 3.39 8.97 4.37
CA LEU A 234 3.87 9.45 5.66
C LEU A 234 3.97 8.36 6.73
N HIS A 235 4.87 8.56 7.68
CA HIS A 235 5.04 7.73 8.87
C HIS A 235 4.29 8.34 10.06
N VAL A 236 3.42 7.56 10.73
CA VAL A 236 2.58 8.03 11.86
C VAL A 236 3.38 8.78 12.91
N LYS A 237 4.48 8.19 13.38
CA LYS A 237 5.32 8.80 14.42
C LYS A 237 6.18 9.94 13.88
N GLY A 238 6.90 9.69 12.80
CA GLY A 238 7.89 10.62 12.26
C GLY A 238 7.29 11.93 11.79
N PHE A 239 6.04 11.91 11.32
CA PHE A 239 5.36 13.09 10.84
C PHE A 239 5.08 14.13 11.93
N THR A 240 4.71 13.69 13.15
CA THR A 240 4.28 14.60 14.21
C THR A 240 5.23 14.71 15.40
N LYS A 241 6.22 13.80 15.52
CA LYS A 241 7.04 13.66 16.73
C LYS A 241 7.77 14.92 17.14
N ASN A 242 8.32 15.65 16.20
CA ASN A 242 9.06 16.89 16.41
C ASN A 242 8.20 18.16 16.21
N ASN A 243 6.89 18.03 16.04
CA ASN A 243 6.05 19.19 15.83
C ASN A 243 5.64 19.84 17.16
N THR A 244 6.24 20.97 17.51
CA THR A 244 5.98 21.68 18.77
C THR A 244 4.61 22.33 18.86
N LYS A 245 3.90 22.47 17.72
CA LYS A 245 2.51 22.99 17.67
C LYS A 245 1.46 21.95 18.04
N ILE A 246 1.85 20.67 18.14
CA ILE A 246 1.01 19.58 18.60
C ILE A 246 1.31 19.32 20.09
N PRO A 247 0.30 19.11 20.95
CA PRO A 247 0.52 18.77 22.35
C PRO A 247 1.47 17.57 22.50
N HIS A 248 2.46 17.69 23.37
CA HIS A 248 3.53 16.71 23.53
C HIS A 248 3.04 15.27 23.68
N VAL A 249 1.95 15.06 24.44
CA VAL A 249 1.36 13.73 24.70
C VAL A 249 0.72 13.08 23.48
N LEU A 250 0.39 13.87 22.45
CA LEU A 250 -0.21 13.38 21.20
C LEU A 250 0.82 13.11 20.11
N ARG A 251 2.04 13.67 20.22
CA ARG A 251 3.06 13.57 19.18
C ARG A 251 3.49 12.14 18.94
N GLY A 252 3.52 11.74 17.68
CA GLY A 252 3.93 10.39 17.26
C GLY A 252 2.84 9.34 17.39
N THR A 253 1.58 9.74 17.57
CA THR A 253 0.41 8.85 17.69
C THR A 253 -0.65 9.16 16.65
N PHE A 254 -1.67 8.28 16.52
CA PHE A 254 -2.83 8.55 15.68
C PHE A 254 -3.59 9.80 16.11
N ALA A 255 -3.69 10.06 17.42
CA ALA A 255 -4.28 11.31 17.94
C ALA A 255 -3.48 12.54 17.52
N GLY A 256 -2.16 12.42 17.39
CA GLY A 256 -1.31 13.49 16.86
C GLY A 256 -1.54 13.71 15.37
N LEU A 257 -1.73 12.66 14.58
CA LEU A 257 -2.11 12.77 13.17
C LEU A 257 -3.52 13.35 12.97
N ALA A 258 -4.46 13.01 13.87
CA ALA A 258 -5.82 13.54 13.86
C ALA A 258 -5.91 15.02 14.28
N HIS A 259 -4.82 15.62 14.76
CA HIS A 259 -4.83 16.99 15.23
C HIS A 259 -5.13 17.98 14.11
N GLU A 260 -5.96 18.99 14.38
CA GLU A 260 -6.41 19.98 13.38
C GLU A 260 -5.29 20.62 12.57
N ARG A 261 -4.13 20.85 13.19
CA ARG A 261 -2.96 21.40 12.51
C ARG A 261 -2.46 20.51 11.36
N VAL A 262 -2.53 19.18 11.55
CA VAL A 262 -2.12 18.21 10.52
C VAL A 262 -3.09 18.25 9.35
N THR A 263 -4.38 18.16 9.63
CA THR A 263 -5.41 18.17 8.59
C THR A 263 -5.46 19.49 7.84
N GLU A 264 -5.34 20.65 8.53
CA GLU A 264 -5.21 21.97 7.90
C GLU A 264 -3.97 22.08 6.99
N TYR A 265 -2.83 21.54 7.44
CA TYR A 265 -1.61 21.51 6.63
C TYR A 265 -1.81 20.73 5.34
N LEU A 266 -2.29 19.50 5.42
CA LEU A 266 -2.50 18.61 4.28
C LEU A 266 -3.55 19.17 3.31
N GLN A 267 -4.63 19.76 3.83
CA GLN A 267 -5.63 20.48 3.02
C GLN A 267 -5.00 21.67 2.30
N THR A 268 -4.17 22.45 3.00
CA THR A 268 -3.50 23.62 2.45
C THR A 268 -2.45 23.23 1.42
N LEU A 269 -1.72 22.13 1.63
CA LEU A 269 -0.82 21.54 0.65
C LEU A 269 -1.61 21.08 -0.59
N GLY A 270 -2.81 20.57 -0.39
CA GLY A 270 -3.72 20.19 -1.45
C GLY A 270 -3.67 18.72 -1.83
N VAL A 271 -3.06 17.86 -1.04
CA VAL A 271 -3.12 16.40 -1.22
C VAL A 271 -4.53 15.88 -0.97
N THR A 272 -4.84 14.71 -1.50
CA THR A 272 -6.20 14.13 -1.45
C THR A 272 -6.25 12.79 -0.75
N ALA A 273 -5.10 12.17 -0.53
CA ALA A 273 -4.98 10.92 0.20
C ALA A 273 -3.66 10.92 0.98
N VAL A 274 -3.69 10.38 2.20
CA VAL A 274 -2.49 10.00 2.93
C VAL A 274 -2.28 8.50 2.78
N GLU A 275 -1.03 8.07 2.53
CA GLU A 275 -0.61 6.68 2.57
C GLU A 275 0.24 6.49 3.82
N LEU A 276 -0.28 5.72 4.78
CA LEU A 276 0.38 5.48 6.06
C LEU A 276 1.33 4.29 5.92
N LEU A 277 2.62 4.49 6.24
CA LEU A 277 3.54 3.37 6.42
C LEU A 277 2.91 2.36 7.40
N PRO A 278 3.38 1.09 7.42
CA PRO A 278 2.68 0.01 8.11
C PRO A 278 2.24 0.35 9.53
N VAL A 279 0.94 0.20 9.76
CA VAL A 279 0.30 0.46 11.06
C VAL A 279 -0.27 -0.81 11.69
N HIS A 280 -0.16 -1.97 11.06
CA HIS A 280 -0.41 -3.24 11.72
C HIS A 280 0.52 -3.42 12.92
N ALA A 281 0.11 -4.19 13.92
CA ALA A 281 1.00 -4.51 15.02
C ALA A 281 2.23 -5.27 14.51
N PHE A 282 3.40 -4.73 14.81
CA PHE A 282 4.70 -5.24 14.39
C PHE A 282 5.67 -5.30 15.57
N VAL A 283 6.75 -6.01 15.42
CA VAL A 283 7.78 -6.18 16.44
C VAL A 283 9.12 -5.60 15.98
N ASP A 284 9.94 -5.18 16.94
CA ASP A 284 11.31 -4.79 16.67
C ASP A 284 12.15 -6.06 16.43
N ASP A 285 13.07 -6.04 15.49
CA ASP A 285 13.95 -7.15 15.21
C ASP A 285 14.97 -7.35 16.35
N SER A 286 15.33 -8.59 16.68
CA SER A 286 16.26 -8.88 17.78
C SER A 286 17.61 -8.19 17.58
N TYR A 287 18.16 -8.26 16.38
CA TYR A 287 19.46 -7.66 16.06
C TYR A 287 19.46 -6.13 16.14
N LEU A 288 18.29 -5.48 15.98
CA LEU A 288 18.11 -4.04 16.21
C LEU A 288 18.08 -3.73 17.70
N THR A 289 17.32 -4.51 18.47
CA THR A 289 17.23 -4.32 19.94
C THR A 289 18.59 -4.52 20.61
N ASP A 290 19.41 -5.46 20.15
CA ASP A 290 20.77 -5.69 20.62
C ASP A 290 21.70 -4.48 20.37
N LYS A 291 21.41 -3.68 19.34
CA LYS A 291 22.13 -2.45 19.00
C LYS A 291 21.50 -1.20 19.65
N GLY A 292 20.42 -1.35 20.41
CA GLY A 292 19.64 -0.23 20.96
C GLY A 292 18.82 0.53 19.91
N LEU A 293 18.60 -0.07 18.74
CA LEU A 293 17.77 0.43 17.66
C LEU A 293 16.37 -0.17 17.72
N ARG A 294 15.44 0.39 16.94
CA ARG A 294 14.06 -0.12 16.80
C ARG A 294 13.66 -0.17 15.33
N ASN A 295 12.79 -1.10 14.98
CA ASN A 295 12.12 -1.08 13.69
C ASN A 295 11.20 0.15 13.63
N TYR A 296 11.57 1.10 12.76
CA TYR A 296 10.85 2.35 12.60
C TYR A 296 9.76 2.26 11.53
N TRP A 297 10.04 1.64 10.38
CA TRP A 297 9.07 1.60 9.28
C TRP A 297 7.85 0.73 9.56
N GLY A 298 8.01 -0.39 10.26
CA GLY A 298 6.89 -1.27 10.63
C GLY A 298 6.67 -2.48 9.73
N TYR A 299 7.57 -2.80 8.82
CA TYR A 299 7.45 -3.95 7.91
C TYR A 299 7.74 -5.33 8.56
N ASN A 300 7.65 -5.44 9.85
CA ASN A 300 7.84 -6.69 10.60
C ASN A 300 6.56 -7.09 11.36
N SER A 301 5.46 -7.26 10.60
CA SER A 301 4.10 -7.46 11.12
C SER A 301 3.92 -8.80 11.82
N ILE A 302 3.07 -8.82 12.86
CA ILE A 302 2.70 -10.04 13.61
C ILE A 302 1.19 -10.22 13.79
N ALA A 303 0.39 -9.15 13.70
CA ALA A 303 -1.06 -9.23 13.84
C ALA A 303 -1.74 -8.31 12.83
N PHE A 304 -2.43 -8.90 11.86
CA PHE A 304 -2.99 -8.19 10.69
C PHE A 304 -4.30 -7.43 10.96
N PHE A 305 -4.93 -7.61 12.12
CA PHE A 305 -6.17 -6.93 12.50
C PHE A 305 -5.96 -5.86 13.56
N ALA A 306 -4.79 -5.82 14.20
CA ALA A 306 -4.50 -4.92 15.30
C ALA A 306 -3.66 -3.72 14.83
N PRO A 307 -4.00 -2.47 15.18
CA PRO A 307 -3.08 -1.36 15.01
C PRO A 307 -1.90 -1.48 15.97
N ALA A 308 -0.73 -0.99 15.55
CA ALA A 308 0.47 -0.96 16.37
C ALA A 308 0.25 -0.14 17.64
N GLN A 309 0.41 -0.77 18.80
CA GLN A 309 0.15 -0.17 20.11
C GLN A 309 1.01 1.07 20.34
N ARG A 310 2.22 1.12 19.79
CA ARG A 310 3.14 2.26 19.94
C ARG A 310 2.62 3.58 19.34
N TYR A 311 1.60 3.51 18.50
CA TYR A 311 0.93 4.67 17.90
C TYR A 311 -0.39 5.05 18.59
N LEU A 312 -0.78 4.34 19.65
CA LEU A 312 -1.97 4.63 20.45
C LEU A 312 -1.60 5.40 21.71
N GLN A 313 -2.11 6.60 21.88
CA GLN A 313 -1.94 7.39 23.08
C GLN A 313 -2.83 6.87 24.22
N SER A 314 -4.08 6.53 23.90
CA SER A 314 -5.13 6.16 24.87
C SER A 314 -5.25 4.63 25.07
N SER A 315 -4.39 3.82 24.45
CA SER A 315 -4.45 2.35 24.50
C SER A 315 -5.80 1.77 24.02
N THR A 316 -6.55 2.49 23.17
CA THR A 316 -7.79 2.00 22.55
C THR A 316 -7.76 2.19 21.04
N ILE A 317 -8.24 1.18 20.31
CA ILE A 317 -8.32 1.24 18.84
C ILE A 317 -9.29 2.31 18.31
N LYS A 318 -10.14 2.88 19.16
CA LYS A 318 -11.05 3.98 18.82
C LYS A 318 -10.29 5.21 18.37
N GLU A 319 -9.08 5.43 18.89
CA GLU A 319 -8.18 6.51 18.49
C GLU A 319 -7.82 6.45 16.99
N PHE A 320 -7.61 5.26 16.45
CA PHE A 320 -7.41 5.09 15.00
C PHE A 320 -8.66 5.48 14.20
N LYS A 321 -9.85 5.02 14.65
CA LYS A 321 -11.13 5.39 14.00
C LYS A 321 -11.38 6.91 14.04
N GLU A 322 -11.01 7.56 15.15
CA GLU A 322 -11.07 9.02 15.29
C GLU A 322 -10.14 9.72 14.29
N ALA A 323 -8.92 9.19 14.09
CA ALA A 323 -7.99 9.75 13.12
C ALA A 323 -8.54 9.64 11.68
N VAL A 324 -9.08 8.50 11.29
CA VAL A 324 -9.71 8.32 9.98
C VAL A 324 -10.88 9.28 9.80
N ASN A 325 -11.74 9.43 10.83
CA ASN A 325 -12.86 10.36 10.78
C ASN A 325 -12.42 11.82 10.58
N GLN A 326 -11.32 12.25 11.22
CA GLN A 326 -10.75 13.59 11.04
C GLN A 326 -10.19 13.80 9.62
N PHE A 327 -9.51 12.81 9.05
CA PHE A 327 -9.05 12.88 7.66
C PHE A 327 -10.23 12.97 6.68
N HIS A 328 -11.26 12.16 6.87
CA HIS A 328 -12.48 12.22 6.02
C HIS A 328 -13.17 13.59 6.13
N ALA A 329 -13.28 14.14 7.34
CA ALA A 329 -13.82 15.49 7.55
C ALA A 329 -12.99 16.56 6.83
N ALA A 330 -11.69 16.34 6.66
CA ALA A 330 -10.80 17.18 5.89
C ALA A 330 -10.86 16.92 4.37
N GLY A 331 -11.65 15.95 3.90
CA GLY A 331 -11.73 15.54 2.50
C GLY A 331 -10.50 14.76 2.02
N ILE A 332 -9.79 14.08 2.92
CA ILE A 332 -8.57 13.33 2.67
C ILE A 332 -8.85 11.85 2.89
N GLU A 333 -8.55 11.02 1.91
CA GLU A 333 -8.61 9.56 1.99
C GLU A 333 -7.44 9.00 2.80
N VAL A 334 -7.65 7.85 3.44
CA VAL A 334 -6.60 7.12 4.17
C VAL A 334 -6.31 5.81 3.47
N ILE A 335 -5.08 5.66 3.01
CA ILE A 335 -4.54 4.44 2.41
C ILE A 335 -3.60 3.81 3.45
N MET A 336 -3.69 2.50 3.64
CA MET A 336 -2.76 1.75 4.50
C MET A 336 -1.75 0.99 3.66
N ASP A 337 -0.48 1.09 4.05
CA ASP A 337 0.52 0.14 3.62
C ASP A 337 0.39 -1.14 4.44
N VAL A 338 0.22 -2.29 3.76
CA VAL A 338 -0.09 -3.58 4.38
C VAL A 338 0.91 -4.65 3.97
N VAL A 339 1.39 -5.36 4.98
CA VAL A 339 2.42 -6.40 4.84
C VAL A 339 1.78 -7.76 5.10
N TYR A 340 1.28 -8.41 4.04
CA TYR A 340 0.70 -9.77 4.14
C TYR A 340 1.60 -10.85 3.55
N ASN A 341 2.70 -10.45 2.96
CA ASN A 341 3.61 -11.35 2.26
C ASN A 341 4.50 -12.16 3.21
N HIS A 342 4.80 -11.64 4.41
CA HIS A 342 5.61 -12.29 5.43
C HIS A 342 5.17 -11.90 6.84
N THR A 343 5.80 -12.50 7.86
CA THR A 343 5.56 -12.20 9.27
C THR A 343 6.88 -12.08 10.04
N ALA A 344 6.80 -11.48 11.22
CA ALA A 344 7.92 -11.30 12.14
C ALA A 344 8.50 -12.62 12.73
N GLU A 345 7.95 -13.77 12.38
CA GLU A 345 8.44 -15.07 12.87
C GLU A 345 9.70 -15.57 12.14
N GLY A 346 10.19 -14.82 11.11
CA GLY A 346 11.43 -15.12 10.40
C GLY A 346 11.47 -16.54 9.81
N ASN A 347 12.67 -17.09 9.66
CA ASN A 347 12.88 -18.45 9.12
C ASN A 347 12.65 -19.56 10.15
N GLU A 348 13.12 -20.79 9.86
CA GLU A 348 13.01 -21.97 10.74
C GLU A 348 13.64 -21.77 12.13
N LEU A 349 14.61 -20.88 12.23
CA LEU A 349 15.28 -20.51 13.49
C LEU A 349 14.65 -19.28 14.16
N GLY A 350 13.60 -18.71 13.60
CA GLY A 350 12.91 -17.57 14.21
C GLY A 350 11.98 -17.97 15.37
N PRO A 351 11.44 -16.98 16.09
CA PRO A 351 10.60 -17.20 17.27
C PRO A 351 9.26 -17.86 16.91
N THR A 352 8.56 -18.37 17.93
CA THR A 352 7.22 -18.96 17.82
C THR A 352 6.25 -18.05 18.57
N LEU A 353 5.54 -17.17 17.84
CA LEU A 353 4.73 -16.09 18.40
C LEU A 353 3.23 -16.19 18.07
N SER A 354 2.89 -16.75 16.89
CA SER A 354 1.53 -16.83 16.37
C SER A 354 1.42 -17.99 15.36
N PHE A 355 1.48 -17.70 14.07
CA PHE A 355 1.22 -18.61 12.96
C PHE A 355 2.04 -19.88 12.98
N LYS A 356 3.35 -19.77 13.27
CA LYS A 356 4.29 -20.89 13.36
C LYS A 356 3.87 -21.94 14.39
N GLY A 357 3.43 -21.48 15.55
CA GLY A 357 2.98 -22.37 16.62
C GLY A 357 1.53 -22.85 16.50
N ILE A 358 0.70 -22.10 15.74
CA ILE A 358 -0.71 -22.45 15.51
C ILE A 358 -0.85 -23.53 14.45
N ASP A 359 -0.24 -23.34 13.27
CA ASP A 359 -0.21 -24.36 12.21
C ASP A 359 0.80 -23.99 11.10
N ASN A 360 2.08 -24.20 11.35
CA ASN A 360 3.16 -23.78 10.49
C ASN A 360 2.98 -24.16 9.01
N SER A 361 2.62 -25.42 8.76
CA SER A 361 2.51 -25.96 7.39
C SER A 361 1.33 -25.40 6.60
N SER A 362 0.32 -24.82 7.26
CA SER A 362 -0.81 -24.18 6.61
C SER A 362 -0.53 -22.71 6.33
N TYR A 363 0.08 -22.00 7.28
CA TYR A 363 0.30 -20.54 7.20
C TYR A 363 1.48 -20.12 6.33
N TYR A 364 2.50 -20.98 6.19
CA TYR A 364 3.72 -20.64 5.46
C TYR A 364 3.94 -21.51 4.23
N ARG A 365 4.54 -20.91 3.21
CA ARG A 365 5.04 -21.65 2.04
C ARG A 365 6.34 -22.34 2.40
N LEU A 366 6.33 -23.67 2.37
CA LEU A 366 7.48 -24.51 2.69
C LEU A 366 8.19 -24.97 1.42
N ALA A 367 9.51 -25.15 1.51
CA ALA A 367 10.32 -25.75 0.47
C ALA A 367 10.04 -27.27 0.35
N ASP A 368 10.66 -27.95 -0.62
CA ASP A 368 10.56 -29.42 -0.76
C ASP A 368 10.98 -30.13 0.52
N ASN A 369 12.09 -29.71 1.12
CA ASN A 369 12.39 -30.04 2.51
C ASN A 369 11.57 -29.10 3.41
N LYS A 370 10.48 -29.60 3.95
CA LYS A 370 9.47 -28.83 4.69
C LYS A 370 9.97 -28.18 5.98
N ARG A 371 11.19 -28.48 6.39
CA ARG A 371 11.85 -27.78 7.48
C ARG A 371 12.06 -26.30 7.16
N TYR A 372 12.33 -25.99 5.88
CA TYR A 372 12.68 -24.65 5.42
C TYR A 372 11.52 -23.95 4.74
N TYR A 373 11.54 -22.63 4.78
CA TYR A 373 10.55 -21.78 4.14
C TYR A 373 10.99 -21.35 2.75
N ILE A 374 10.05 -21.17 1.82
CA ILE A 374 10.27 -20.37 0.63
C ILE A 374 10.45 -18.92 1.08
N ASN A 375 11.50 -18.25 0.62
CA ASN A 375 11.87 -16.91 1.04
C ASN A 375 11.97 -15.94 -0.14
N ASP A 376 10.87 -15.82 -0.91
CA ASP A 376 10.75 -14.84 -2.01
C ASP A 376 10.59 -13.40 -1.49
N THR A 377 10.44 -13.21 -0.18
CA THR A 377 10.32 -11.92 0.49
C THR A 377 11.66 -11.32 0.92
N GLY A 378 12.69 -12.16 1.08
CA GLY A 378 13.98 -11.74 1.64
C GLY A 378 14.01 -11.66 3.18
N THR A 379 12.86 -11.85 3.86
CA THR A 379 12.72 -11.67 5.32
C THR A 379 12.74 -12.96 6.12
N GLY A 380 12.85 -14.12 5.44
CA GLY A 380 12.96 -15.43 6.06
C GLY A 380 11.76 -16.35 5.88
N ASN A 381 10.57 -15.83 5.61
CA ASN A 381 9.37 -16.63 5.36
C ASN A 381 8.48 -15.99 4.29
N THR A 382 7.54 -16.76 3.76
CA THR A 382 6.49 -16.32 2.84
C THR A 382 5.15 -16.89 3.33
N VAL A 383 4.17 -16.03 3.52
CA VAL A 383 2.81 -16.42 3.91
C VAL A 383 2.13 -17.17 2.75
N ASN A 384 1.42 -18.24 3.05
CA ASN A 384 0.85 -19.16 2.08
C ASN A 384 -0.56 -18.76 1.64
N LEU A 385 -0.70 -17.79 0.74
CA LEU A 385 -2.00 -17.37 0.23
C LEU A 385 -2.67 -18.38 -0.71
N THR A 386 -1.98 -19.45 -1.12
CA THR A 386 -2.63 -20.55 -1.86
C THR A 386 -3.47 -21.44 -0.95
N HIS A 387 -3.29 -21.34 0.38
CA HIS A 387 -4.12 -22.02 1.34
C HIS A 387 -5.42 -21.28 1.60
N PRO A 388 -6.61 -21.87 1.41
CA PRO A 388 -7.90 -21.16 1.44
C PRO A 388 -8.18 -20.46 2.77
N ARG A 389 -7.74 -21.00 3.92
CA ARG A 389 -7.94 -20.35 5.22
C ARG A 389 -7.01 -19.18 5.45
N VAL A 390 -5.80 -19.20 4.88
CA VAL A 390 -4.86 -18.09 4.95
C VAL A 390 -5.33 -16.96 4.03
N LEU A 391 -5.77 -17.29 2.81
CA LEU A 391 -6.41 -16.34 1.90
C LEU A 391 -7.65 -15.70 2.55
N GLN A 392 -8.49 -16.51 3.22
CA GLN A 392 -9.65 -16.01 3.97
C GLN A 392 -9.22 -15.02 5.05
N MET A 393 -8.20 -15.32 5.82
CA MET A 393 -7.69 -14.43 6.89
C MET A 393 -7.26 -13.08 6.33
N VAL A 394 -6.52 -13.07 5.22
CA VAL A 394 -6.08 -11.82 4.58
C VAL A 394 -7.27 -11.04 4.03
N ALA A 395 -8.22 -11.70 3.35
CA ALA A 395 -9.43 -11.07 2.85
C ALA A 395 -10.32 -10.52 3.98
N ASP A 396 -10.44 -11.25 5.10
CA ASP A 396 -11.17 -10.81 6.30
C ASP A 396 -10.49 -9.59 6.94
N SER A 397 -9.15 -9.57 6.99
CA SER A 397 -8.39 -8.41 7.47
C SER A 397 -8.63 -7.19 6.59
N LEU A 398 -8.51 -7.31 5.27
CA LEU A 398 -8.79 -6.21 4.34
C LEU A 398 -10.23 -5.68 4.48
N ARG A 399 -11.22 -6.58 4.57
CA ARG A 399 -12.62 -6.16 4.80
C ARG A 399 -12.80 -5.47 6.16
N TYR A 400 -12.16 -5.98 7.21
CA TYR A 400 -12.20 -5.35 8.53
C TYR A 400 -11.66 -3.91 8.49
N TRP A 401 -10.50 -3.70 7.90
CA TRP A 401 -9.93 -2.37 7.75
C TRP A 401 -10.77 -1.47 6.85
N ALA A 402 -11.32 -2.01 5.76
CA ALA A 402 -12.16 -1.23 4.86
C ALA A 402 -13.54 -0.92 5.44
N THR A 403 -14.18 -1.79 6.23
CA THR A 403 -15.54 -1.59 6.72
C THR A 403 -15.59 -1.03 8.14
N GLU A 404 -14.90 -1.68 9.09
CA GLU A 404 -14.92 -1.30 10.50
C GLU A 404 -14.03 -0.08 10.79
N MET A 405 -12.86 -0.03 10.15
CA MET A 405 -11.87 1.03 10.33
C MET A 405 -11.99 2.13 9.27
N ARG A 406 -12.83 1.89 8.23
CA ARG A 406 -13.16 2.81 7.12
C ARG A 406 -11.99 3.30 6.28
N ILE A 407 -10.98 2.47 6.09
CA ILE A 407 -9.85 2.73 5.20
C ILE A 407 -10.32 2.81 3.73
N ASP A 408 -9.78 3.76 2.97
CA ASP A 408 -10.17 4.05 1.58
C ASP A 408 -9.32 3.33 0.54
N GLY A 409 -8.20 2.75 0.95
CA GLY A 409 -7.32 2.01 0.06
C GLY A 409 -6.21 1.28 0.78
N PHE A 410 -5.51 0.44 0.03
CA PHE A 410 -4.37 -0.34 0.49
C PHE A 410 -3.22 -0.25 -0.52
N ARG A 411 -2.00 -0.06 -0.01
CA ARG A 411 -0.76 -0.33 -0.73
C ARG A 411 -0.22 -1.66 -0.20
N PHE A 412 0.02 -2.60 -1.09
CA PHE A 412 0.47 -3.93 -0.74
C PHE A 412 1.99 -4.04 -0.93
N ASP A 413 2.68 -4.23 0.18
CA ASP A 413 4.10 -4.51 0.22
C ASP A 413 4.40 -5.82 -0.52
N LEU A 414 5.44 -5.81 -1.38
CA LEU A 414 5.83 -6.95 -2.22
C LEU A 414 4.62 -7.67 -2.84
N ALA A 415 3.71 -6.94 -3.46
CA ALA A 415 2.42 -7.46 -3.92
C ALA A 415 2.52 -8.64 -4.88
N THR A 416 3.64 -8.79 -5.59
CA THR A 416 3.93 -9.94 -6.44
C THR A 416 3.85 -11.26 -5.67
N ILE A 417 4.32 -11.29 -4.41
CA ILE A 417 4.24 -12.46 -3.52
C ILE A 417 2.79 -12.93 -3.35
N LEU A 418 1.86 -11.98 -3.17
CA LEU A 418 0.45 -12.28 -2.89
C LEU A 418 -0.27 -12.92 -4.08
N ALA A 419 0.27 -12.70 -5.28
CA ALA A 419 -0.22 -13.24 -6.54
C ALA A 419 0.58 -14.44 -7.06
N ARG A 420 1.50 -14.98 -6.26
CA ARG A 420 2.28 -16.18 -6.61
C ARG A 420 1.48 -17.45 -6.37
N GLU A 421 1.11 -18.11 -7.44
CA GLU A 421 0.60 -19.47 -7.45
C GLU A 421 1.78 -20.50 -7.47
N PRO A 422 1.54 -21.82 -7.41
CA PRO A 422 2.63 -22.79 -7.43
C PRO A 422 3.59 -22.71 -8.62
N TYR A 423 3.13 -22.13 -9.74
CA TYR A 423 3.89 -21.96 -10.97
C TYR A 423 4.44 -20.53 -11.22
N GLY A 424 4.31 -19.63 -10.27
CA GLY A 424 4.79 -18.27 -10.33
C GLY A 424 3.69 -17.22 -10.22
N PHE A 425 3.98 -15.99 -10.64
CA PHE A 425 2.99 -14.90 -10.64
C PHE A 425 1.84 -15.19 -11.60
N ASP A 426 0.61 -15.01 -11.13
CA ASP A 426 -0.61 -15.13 -11.92
C ASP A 426 -1.54 -13.93 -11.65
N GLU A 427 -1.82 -13.13 -12.69
CA GLU A 427 -2.76 -12.00 -12.60
C GLU A 427 -4.22 -12.41 -12.35
N GLY A 428 -4.57 -13.68 -12.56
CA GLY A 428 -5.83 -14.34 -12.23
C GLY A 428 -5.72 -15.23 -11.00
N GLY A 429 -4.64 -15.10 -10.21
CA GLY A 429 -4.45 -15.84 -8.98
C GLY A 429 -5.51 -15.57 -7.92
N GLY A 430 -5.69 -16.52 -7.00
CA GLY A 430 -6.77 -16.53 -6.02
C GLY A 430 -6.88 -15.26 -5.20
N PHE A 431 -5.76 -14.65 -4.80
CA PHE A 431 -5.76 -13.39 -4.05
C PHE A 431 -6.25 -12.20 -4.89
N LEU A 432 -5.72 -12.03 -6.10
CA LEU A 432 -6.09 -10.91 -6.97
C LEU A 432 -7.56 -11.00 -7.41
N ASP A 433 -8.05 -12.20 -7.72
CA ASP A 433 -9.44 -12.42 -8.05
C ASP A 433 -10.36 -12.20 -6.83
N SER A 434 -9.95 -12.61 -5.63
CA SER A 434 -10.68 -12.32 -4.40
C SER A 434 -10.83 -10.82 -4.17
N CYS A 435 -9.77 -10.03 -4.36
CA CYS A 435 -9.85 -8.57 -4.22
C CYS A 435 -10.76 -7.92 -5.28
N ARG A 436 -10.76 -8.43 -6.52
CA ARG A 436 -11.52 -7.85 -7.63
C ARG A 436 -13.02 -8.14 -7.56
N GLN A 437 -13.40 -9.33 -7.10
CA GLN A 437 -14.80 -9.77 -7.04
C GLN A 437 -15.50 -9.35 -5.74
N ASP A 438 -14.75 -9.10 -4.67
CA ASP A 438 -15.32 -8.70 -3.38
C ASP A 438 -15.96 -7.31 -3.48
N PRO A 439 -17.25 -7.14 -3.13
CA PRO A 439 -17.95 -5.86 -3.28
C PRO A 439 -17.40 -4.73 -2.41
N VAL A 440 -16.69 -5.04 -1.32
CA VAL A 440 -16.03 -4.06 -0.46
C VAL A 440 -14.68 -3.69 -1.07
N LEU A 441 -13.82 -4.70 -1.33
CA LEU A 441 -12.46 -4.48 -1.78
C LEU A 441 -12.38 -3.88 -3.19
N SER A 442 -13.31 -4.24 -4.09
CA SER A 442 -13.41 -3.62 -5.42
C SER A 442 -13.81 -2.14 -5.39
N SER A 443 -14.30 -1.64 -4.26
CA SER A 443 -14.74 -0.24 -4.10
C SER A 443 -13.68 0.69 -3.49
N VAL A 444 -12.56 0.15 -3.00
CA VAL A 444 -11.44 0.92 -2.42
C VAL A 444 -10.24 0.95 -3.37
N LYS A 445 -9.28 1.82 -3.09
CA LYS A 445 -8.06 1.93 -3.87
C LYS A 445 -7.12 0.77 -3.57
N LEU A 446 -6.65 0.07 -4.62
CA LEU A 446 -5.69 -1.02 -4.51
C LEU A 446 -4.41 -0.64 -5.26
N ILE A 447 -3.30 -0.59 -4.55
CA ILE A 447 -1.99 -0.20 -5.06
C ILE A 447 -1.02 -1.35 -4.81
N ALA A 448 -0.35 -1.82 -5.85
CA ALA A 448 0.68 -2.82 -5.74
C ALA A 448 2.07 -2.19 -5.70
N GLU A 449 2.92 -2.69 -4.81
CA GLU A 449 4.35 -2.70 -5.04
C GLU A 449 4.64 -3.91 -5.95
N PRO A 450 4.92 -3.68 -7.25
CA PRO A 450 4.83 -4.75 -8.25
C PRO A 450 6.14 -5.52 -8.44
N TRP A 451 6.83 -5.84 -7.36
CA TRP A 451 8.06 -6.66 -7.36
C TRP A 451 8.23 -7.47 -6.10
N ASP A 452 9.15 -8.43 -6.16
CA ASP A 452 9.71 -9.18 -5.05
C ASP A 452 11.14 -9.67 -5.41
N VAL A 453 11.82 -10.37 -4.49
CA VAL A 453 13.20 -10.84 -4.71
C VAL A 453 13.27 -12.24 -5.32
N GLY A 454 12.13 -12.91 -5.50
CA GLY A 454 12.08 -14.25 -6.09
C GLY A 454 12.23 -14.26 -7.62
N PRO A 455 12.39 -15.43 -8.22
CA PRO A 455 12.46 -15.56 -9.66
C PRO A 455 11.22 -15.03 -10.36
N GLY A 456 11.39 -14.17 -11.40
CA GLY A 456 10.28 -13.52 -12.08
C GLY A 456 9.50 -12.53 -11.24
N GLY A 457 10.11 -11.97 -10.18
CA GLY A 457 9.46 -11.12 -9.22
C GLY A 457 9.06 -9.73 -9.74
N TYR A 458 9.71 -9.22 -10.78
CA TYR A 458 9.41 -7.90 -11.34
C TYR A 458 8.17 -7.95 -12.24
N GLN A 459 7.07 -7.35 -11.82
CA GLN A 459 5.75 -7.46 -12.46
C GLN A 459 5.10 -6.10 -12.79
N VAL A 460 5.90 -5.04 -12.92
CA VAL A 460 5.38 -3.70 -13.29
C VAL A 460 4.57 -3.76 -14.58
N GLY A 461 3.31 -3.32 -14.49
CA GLY A 461 2.34 -3.35 -15.58
C GLY A 461 1.58 -4.67 -15.72
N ASN A 462 1.82 -5.69 -14.90
CA ASN A 462 1.18 -7.01 -15.02
C ASN A 462 -0.01 -7.23 -14.08
N PHE A 463 -0.27 -6.32 -13.16
CA PHE A 463 -1.45 -6.40 -12.30
C PHE A 463 -2.76 -6.18 -13.08
N PRO A 464 -3.88 -6.75 -12.60
CA PRO A 464 -5.14 -6.71 -13.33
C PRO A 464 -5.78 -5.31 -13.34
N PRO A 465 -6.80 -5.07 -14.20
CA PRO A 465 -7.60 -3.86 -14.14
C PRO A 465 -8.22 -3.61 -12.75
N GLY A 466 -8.24 -2.36 -12.31
CA GLY A 466 -8.67 -1.95 -10.98
C GLY A 466 -7.52 -1.70 -10.01
N TRP A 467 -6.32 -2.22 -10.31
CA TRP A 467 -5.11 -2.00 -9.52
C TRP A 467 -4.27 -0.85 -10.09
N ALA A 468 -3.73 -0.03 -9.21
CA ALA A 468 -2.62 0.86 -9.49
C ALA A 468 -1.30 0.21 -9.05
N GLU A 469 -0.18 0.69 -9.56
CA GLU A 469 1.14 0.12 -9.29
C GLU A 469 2.15 1.25 -9.08
N TRP A 470 3.01 1.09 -8.09
CA TRP A 470 4.20 1.92 -7.98
C TRP A 470 5.05 1.77 -9.25
N ASN A 471 5.41 2.90 -9.85
CA ASN A 471 6.13 2.91 -11.13
C ASN A 471 7.60 3.33 -10.90
N ASP A 472 8.46 2.37 -10.65
CA ASP A 472 9.91 2.56 -10.51
C ASP A 472 10.55 3.08 -11.80
N ARG A 473 10.00 2.72 -12.99
CA ARG A 473 10.50 3.25 -14.26
C ARG A 473 10.27 4.74 -14.39
N PHE A 474 9.16 5.28 -13.84
CA PHE A 474 8.97 6.72 -13.78
C PHE A 474 10.04 7.36 -12.89
N ARG A 475 10.22 6.84 -11.68
CA ARG A 475 11.24 7.30 -10.72
C ARG A 475 12.62 7.35 -11.38
N ASP A 476 13.03 6.24 -11.93
CA ASP A 476 14.39 6.04 -12.43
C ASP A 476 14.68 6.87 -13.69
N THR A 477 13.71 6.94 -14.62
CA THR A 477 13.83 7.76 -15.82
C THR A 477 13.93 9.25 -15.48
N VAL A 478 13.06 9.73 -14.59
CA VAL A 478 13.04 11.16 -14.22
C VAL A 478 14.33 11.54 -13.47
N ARG A 479 14.82 10.69 -12.57
CA ARG A 479 16.10 10.89 -11.88
C ARG A 479 17.27 10.93 -12.88
N ALA A 480 17.38 9.97 -13.79
CA ALA A 480 18.42 9.90 -14.81
C ALA A 480 18.39 11.12 -15.74
N PHE A 481 17.20 11.52 -16.20
CA PHE A 481 17.04 12.70 -17.06
C PHE A 481 17.55 13.98 -16.37
N TRP A 482 17.14 14.26 -15.14
CA TRP A 482 17.54 15.46 -14.43
C TRP A 482 19.00 15.43 -13.94
N LYS A 483 19.59 14.25 -13.77
CA LYS A 483 21.03 14.06 -13.62
C LYS A 483 21.79 14.50 -14.88
N GLY A 484 21.17 14.38 -16.07
CA GLY A 484 21.71 14.76 -17.36
C GLY A 484 22.28 13.59 -18.15
N ASP A 485 21.85 12.37 -17.84
CA ASP A 485 22.23 11.16 -18.57
C ASP A 485 21.73 11.22 -20.02
N GLY A 486 22.50 10.65 -20.95
CA GLY A 486 22.14 10.61 -22.38
C GLY A 486 21.00 9.64 -22.69
N GLY A 487 20.34 9.81 -23.85
CA GLY A 487 19.35 8.87 -24.36
C GLY A 487 18.03 8.79 -23.59
N GLN A 488 17.75 9.73 -22.67
CA GLN A 488 16.57 9.65 -21.76
C GLN A 488 15.29 10.25 -22.35
N ILE A 489 15.35 10.98 -23.46
CA ILE A 489 14.22 11.78 -24.00
C ILE A 489 13.00 10.90 -24.33
N GLY A 490 13.19 9.76 -24.99
CA GLY A 490 12.09 8.86 -25.38
C GLY A 490 11.39 8.25 -24.17
N GLU A 491 12.18 7.74 -23.22
CA GLU A 491 11.66 7.20 -21.95
C GLU A 491 10.95 8.29 -21.14
N LEU A 492 11.54 9.46 -21.00
CA LEU A 492 10.90 10.58 -20.29
C LEU A 492 9.54 10.93 -20.91
N ALA A 493 9.48 11.03 -22.23
CA ALA A 493 8.23 11.34 -22.94
C ALA A 493 7.15 10.27 -22.64
N ALA A 494 7.50 9.00 -22.67
CA ALA A 494 6.59 7.90 -22.32
C ALA A 494 6.13 7.98 -20.86
N ARG A 495 7.05 8.27 -19.92
CA ARG A 495 6.73 8.41 -18.48
C ARG A 495 5.79 9.61 -18.23
N MET A 496 6.11 10.77 -18.82
CA MET A 496 5.29 11.98 -18.69
C MET A 496 3.89 11.82 -19.32
N ALA A 497 3.75 11.01 -20.37
CA ALA A 497 2.47 10.70 -21.00
C ALA A 497 1.65 9.63 -20.24
N GLY A 498 2.11 9.17 -19.06
CA GLY A 498 1.40 8.22 -18.21
C GLY A 498 1.80 6.77 -18.43
N SER A 499 3.00 6.51 -18.97
CA SER A 499 3.55 5.17 -19.16
C SER A 499 2.61 4.23 -19.92
N GLY A 500 2.05 4.72 -21.03
CA GLY A 500 1.08 3.96 -21.84
C GLY A 500 1.64 2.68 -22.43
N ASP A 501 2.94 2.63 -22.69
CA ASP A 501 3.69 1.45 -23.09
C ASP A 501 3.61 0.30 -22.05
N ILE A 502 3.44 0.64 -20.77
CA ILE A 502 3.33 -0.29 -19.65
C ILE A 502 1.86 -0.56 -19.32
N PHE A 503 1.05 0.48 -19.18
CA PHE A 503 -0.27 0.38 -18.55
C PHE A 503 -1.44 0.43 -19.55
N ASN A 504 -1.27 0.85 -20.81
CA ASN A 504 -2.39 0.96 -21.77
C ASN A 504 -2.79 -0.40 -22.35
N ARG A 505 -3.24 -1.28 -21.49
CA ARG A 505 -3.74 -2.62 -21.86
C ARG A 505 -4.96 -2.98 -21.01
N ARG A 506 -5.84 -3.85 -21.53
CA ARG A 506 -7.05 -4.34 -20.83
C ARG A 506 -7.96 -3.24 -20.26
N GLY A 507 -7.96 -2.05 -20.89
CA GLY A 507 -8.79 -0.94 -20.46
C GLY A 507 -8.28 -0.19 -19.21
N ARG A 508 -7.08 -0.49 -18.73
CA ARG A 508 -6.43 0.28 -17.64
C ARG A 508 -6.27 1.75 -18.07
N LYS A 509 -6.06 2.61 -17.12
CA LYS A 509 -6.04 4.08 -17.28
C LYS A 509 -4.68 4.64 -16.85
N PRO A 510 -4.35 5.88 -17.21
CA PRO A 510 -3.09 6.52 -16.80
C PRO A 510 -2.87 6.53 -15.28
N TRP A 511 -3.94 6.64 -14.50
CA TRP A 511 -3.88 6.62 -13.05
C TRP A 511 -3.37 5.29 -12.46
N ALA A 512 -3.34 4.21 -13.23
CA ALA A 512 -2.73 2.94 -12.80
C ALA A 512 -1.23 3.08 -12.51
N SER A 513 -0.58 4.09 -13.12
CA SER A 513 0.79 4.47 -12.79
C SER A 513 0.81 5.38 -11.57
N VAL A 514 1.21 4.86 -10.40
CA VAL A 514 1.57 5.69 -9.25
C VAL A 514 2.99 6.19 -9.47
N ASN A 515 3.10 7.46 -9.81
CA ASN A 515 4.36 8.11 -10.11
C ASN A 515 4.97 8.66 -8.81
N PHE A 516 6.24 8.41 -8.60
CA PHE A 516 6.98 8.96 -7.46
C PHE A 516 8.43 9.29 -7.87
N ILE A 517 9.06 10.20 -7.14
CA ILE A 517 10.49 10.51 -7.24
C ILE A 517 11.23 9.83 -6.10
N THR A 518 10.63 9.82 -4.93
CA THR A 518 11.15 9.34 -3.65
C THR A 518 10.02 8.64 -2.91
N ALA A 519 10.36 7.69 -2.05
CA ALA A 519 9.48 6.99 -1.15
C ALA A 519 10.19 6.82 0.20
N HIS A 520 9.55 6.14 1.16
CA HIS A 520 10.15 5.86 2.47
C HIS A 520 11.50 5.13 2.38
N ASP A 521 11.66 4.28 1.35
CA ASP A 521 12.90 3.60 1.01
C ASP A 521 13.71 4.42 -0.02
N GLY A 522 14.98 4.55 0.19
CA GLY A 522 15.86 5.37 -0.63
C GLY A 522 16.15 6.75 -0.04
N PHE A 523 16.75 7.62 -0.84
CA PHE A 523 17.02 9.00 -0.45
C PHE A 523 15.76 9.86 -0.43
N THR A 524 15.66 10.78 0.53
CA THR A 524 14.74 11.92 0.44
C THR A 524 15.06 12.78 -0.78
N LEU A 525 14.16 13.64 -1.21
CA LEU A 525 14.40 14.56 -2.34
C LEU A 525 15.60 15.49 -2.10
N HIS A 526 15.81 15.92 -0.85
CA HIS A 526 16.98 16.71 -0.49
C HIS A 526 18.28 15.91 -0.64
N ASP A 527 18.29 14.68 -0.15
CA ASP A 527 19.46 13.81 -0.18
C ASP A 527 19.77 13.32 -1.60
N LEU A 528 18.74 13.08 -2.42
CA LEU A 528 18.86 12.71 -3.84
C LEU A 528 19.67 13.72 -4.66
N VAL A 529 19.61 15.01 -4.31
CA VAL A 529 20.38 16.07 -4.97
C VAL A 529 21.61 16.51 -4.20
N SER A 530 21.92 15.84 -3.07
CA SER A 530 23.01 16.23 -2.17
C SER A 530 24.06 15.16 -1.95
N TYR A 531 23.72 13.89 -2.21
CA TYR A 531 24.60 12.75 -1.96
C TYR A 531 24.73 11.88 -3.21
N ASN A 532 25.94 11.41 -3.51
CA ASN A 532 26.16 10.34 -4.45
C ASN A 532 26.18 8.98 -3.76
N ASP A 533 26.80 8.92 -2.59
CA ASP A 533 26.98 7.71 -1.80
C ASP A 533 25.98 7.65 -0.64
N LYS A 534 25.58 6.43 -0.24
CA LYS A 534 24.74 6.22 0.93
C LYS A 534 25.56 6.37 2.22
N HIS A 535 24.94 6.95 3.24
CA HIS A 535 25.52 7.17 4.57
C HIS A 535 24.67 6.48 5.64
N ASN A 536 24.67 5.14 5.63
CA ASN A 536 23.82 4.29 6.48
C ASN A 536 24.53 3.83 7.77
N ASP A 537 25.62 4.46 8.18
CA ASP A 537 26.42 4.05 9.36
C ASP A 537 25.59 3.95 10.64
N ALA A 538 24.57 4.82 10.77
CA ALA A 538 23.67 4.83 11.92
C ALA A 538 22.85 3.53 12.06
N ASN A 539 22.67 2.75 10.99
CA ASN A 539 21.96 1.47 11.03
C ASN A 539 22.79 0.34 11.64
N GLY A 540 24.10 0.55 11.79
CA GLY A 540 25.02 -0.44 12.39
C GLY A 540 25.21 -1.69 11.54
N GLU A 541 25.08 -1.56 10.19
CA GLU A 541 25.24 -2.64 9.20
C GLU A 541 26.45 -2.45 8.29
N SER A 542 27.36 -1.56 8.71
CA SER A 542 28.61 -1.26 7.98
C SER A 542 28.38 -0.81 6.52
N GLY A 543 27.23 -0.16 6.25
CA GLY A 543 26.84 0.30 4.92
C GLY A 543 26.48 -0.81 3.92
N ALA A 544 26.22 -2.05 4.39
CA ALA A 544 25.77 -3.14 3.52
C ALA A 544 24.32 -2.99 3.05
N ASP A 545 23.49 -2.35 3.87
CA ASP A 545 22.06 -2.12 3.67
C ASP A 545 21.77 -0.98 2.69
N GLY A 546 20.55 -0.97 2.14
CA GLY A 546 20.06 0.06 1.21
C GLY A 546 20.63 -0.05 -0.20
N HIS A 547 20.03 0.69 -1.13
CA HIS A 547 20.41 0.67 -2.55
C HIS A 547 21.80 1.31 -2.80
N ASN A 548 22.56 0.73 -3.72
CA ASN A 548 23.86 1.27 -4.15
C ASN A 548 23.72 2.24 -5.34
N ASP A 549 22.76 2.02 -6.23
CA ASP A 549 22.47 2.91 -7.37
C ASP A 549 21.18 3.70 -7.11
N ASN A 550 21.35 4.91 -6.55
CA ASN A 550 20.22 5.81 -6.26
C ASN A 550 19.88 6.72 -7.42
N ARG A 551 20.66 6.71 -8.51
CA ARG A 551 20.59 7.68 -9.62
C ARG A 551 20.60 9.13 -9.10
N SER A 552 21.26 9.35 -7.97
CA SER A 552 21.43 10.63 -7.31
C SER A 552 22.59 11.42 -7.91
N TRP A 553 22.67 12.70 -7.56
CA TRP A 553 23.78 13.54 -7.94
C TRP A 553 24.01 14.64 -6.90
N ASN A 554 25.21 14.65 -6.31
CA ASN A 554 25.61 15.63 -5.28
C ASN A 554 25.96 17.04 -5.81
N HIS A 555 25.89 17.25 -7.13
CA HIS A 555 26.20 18.51 -7.82
C HIS A 555 27.63 19.06 -7.54
N GLY A 556 28.58 18.16 -7.26
CA GLY A 556 29.98 18.49 -7.07
C GLY A 556 30.44 18.62 -5.61
N HIS A 557 29.56 18.37 -4.64
CA HIS A 557 29.92 18.33 -3.22
C HIS A 557 29.06 17.30 -2.48
N GLU A 558 29.70 16.36 -1.80
CA GLU A 558 28.99 15.35 -1.01
C GLU A 558 28.46 15.95 0.28
N GLY A 559 27.13 15.83 0.47
CA GLY A 559 26.45 16.35 1.66
C GLY A 559 26.28 17.89 1.69
N PRO A 560 26.11 18.47 2.88
CA PRO A 560 25.85 19.89 3.08
C PRO A 560 26.97 20.79 2.59
N THR A 561 26.65 21.91 1.90
CA THR A 561 27.62 22.87 1.41
C THR A 561 27.12 24.30 1.61
N LYS A 562 28.09 25.26 1.66
CA LYS A 562 27.81 26.71 1.67
C LYS A 562 28.07 27.36 0.31
N ASP A 563 28.51 26.59 -0.69
CA ASP A 563 28.68 27.10 -2.06
C ASP A 563 27.32 27.45 -2.64
N LYS A 564 27.06 28.71 -2.84
CA LYS A 564 25.78 29.25 -3.34
C LYS A 564 25.44 28.71 -4.73
N THR A 565 26.42 28.44 -5.57
CA THR A 565 26.22 27.90 -6.92
C THR A 565 25.64 26.51 -6.84
N ILE A 566 26.22 25.66 -5.99
CA ILE A 566 25.73 24.29 -5.76
C ILE A 566 24.36 24.31 -5.10
N VAL A 567 24.18 25.12 -4.05
CA VAL A 567 22.88 25.24 -3.34
C VAL A 567 21.78 25.66 -4.29
N THR A 568 21.98 26.74 -5.07
CA THR A 568 20.98 27.22 -6.06
C THR A 568 20.64 26.15 -7.11
N LEU A 569 21.63 25.37 -7.55
CA LEU A 569 21.40 24.28 -8.51
C LEU A 569 20.61 23.13 -7.88
N ARG A 570 20.92 22.71 -6.65
CA ARG A 570 20.18 21.71 -5.90
C ARG A 570 18.72 22.10 -5.70
N GLU A 571 18.46 23.35 -5.31
CA GLU A 571 17.12 23.89 -5.16
C GLU A 571 16.33 23.87 -6.47
N ARG A 572 16.97 24.25 -7.59
CA ARG A 572 16.36 24.16 -8.92
C ARG A 572 16.03 22.72 -9.29
N GLN A 573 16.94 21.79 -9.02
CA GLN A 573 16.73 20.38 -9.31
C GLN A 573 15.60 19.78 -8.48
N ARG A 574 15.45 20.14 -7.21
CA ARG A 574 14.28 19.74 -6.41
C ARG A 574 12.98 20.23 -7.05
N ARG A 575 12.93 21.48 -7.48
CA ARG A 575 11.78 22.05 -8.21
C ARG A 575 11.51 21.31 -9.54
N ASN A 576 12.56 20.97 -10.29
CA ASN A 576 12.44 20.24 -11.55
C ASN A 576 11.79 18.87 -11.35
N LEU A 577 12.28 18.12 -10.37
CA LEU A 577 11.80 16.77 -10.03
C LEU A 577 10.33 16.82 -9.61
N LEU A 578 9.97 17.72 -8.69
CA LEU A 578 8.58 17.89 -8.22
C LEU A 578 7.64 18.41 -9.31
N ALA A 579 8.10 19.33 -10.17
CA ALA A 579 7.32 19.81 -11.30
C ALA A 579 7.09 18.70 -12.33
N THR A 580 8.08 17.88 -12.63
CA THR A 580 7.94 16.74 -13.53
C THR A 580 6.93 15.74 -12.95
N LEU A 581 6.99 15.44 -11.66
CA LEU A 581 6.04 14.55 -10.98
C LEU A 581 4.61 15.07 -11.09
N LEU A 582 4.37 16.29 -10.66
CA LEU A 582 3.02 16.85 -10.53
C LEU A 582 2.39 17.28 -11.85
N LEU A 583 3.19 17.51 -12.91
CA LEU A 583 2.69 17.89 -14.24
C LEU A 583 2.59 16.70 -15.22
N SER A 584 3.06 15.52 -14.84
CA SER A 584 2.92 14.27 -15.63
C SER A 584 1.53 13.64 -15.48
N GLN A 585 1.13 12.85 -16.49
CA GLN A 585 -0.03 11.98 -16.41
C GLN A 585 0.24 10.85 -15.40
N GLY A 586 -0.81 10.32 -14.78
CA GLY A 586 -0.71 9.30 -13.73
C GLY A 586 -1.12 9.84 -12.37
N THR A 587 -1.00 9.03 -11.32
CA THR A 587 -1.28 9.39 -9.93
C THR A 587 0.03 9.78 -9.24
N PRO A 588 0.25 11.05 -8.88
CA PRO A 588 1.47 11.45 -8.19
C PRO A 588 1.45 11.05 -6.73
N MET A 589 2.58 10.57 -6.22
CA MET A 589 2.85 10.33 -4.81
C MET A 589 4.04 11.18 -4.34
N LEU A 590 3.87 11.88 -3.22
CA LEU A 590 4.87 12.70 -2.55
C LEU A 590 5.29 12.04 -1.25
N LEU A 591 6.57 11.96 -0.99
CA LEU A 591 7.09 11.58 0.33
C LEU A 591 6.98 12.78 1.29
N ALA A 592 6.45 12.54 2.49
CA ALA A 592 6.30 13.56 3.51
C ALA A 592 7.63 14.20 3.90
N GLY A 593 7.67 15.53 3.83
CA GLY A 593 8.86 16.33 4.14
C GLY A 593 9.69 16.72 2.91
N ASP A 594 9.48 16.10 1.75
CA ASP A 594 10.20 16.47 0.53
C ASP A 594 9.89 17.91 0.11
N GLU A 595 8.65 18.34 0.29
CA GLU A 595 8.21 19.71 0.06
C GLU A 595 8.82 20.74 1.04
N LEU A 596 9.36 20.26 2.15
CA LEU A 596 10.02 21.08 3.17
C LEU A 596 11.55 21.04 3.04
N GLY A 597 12.07 20.13 2.19
CA GLY A 597 13.50 19.88 2.06
C GLY A 597 14.07 19.09 3.23
N ASN A 598 13.28 18.15 3.78
CA ASN A 598 13.70 17.22 4.82
C ASN A 598 14.90 16.37 4.36
N THR A 599 15.81 16.04 5.27
CA THR A 599 17.00 15.23 5.00
C THR A 599 17.12 14.11 6.03
N GLN A 600 17.49 12.94 5.57
CA GLN A 600 17.94 11.80 6.39
C GLN A 600 19.46 11.73 6.45
N GLN A 601 20.14 12.86 6.14
CA GLN A 601 21.60 13.00 6.23
C GLN A 601 22.38 12.01 5.34
N GLY A 602 21.76 11.62 4.20
CA GLY A 602 22.32 10.65 3.28
C GLY A 602 22.08 9.19 3.66
N ASN A 603 21.28 8.92 4.70
CA ASN A 603 20.79 7.57 4.97
C ASN A 603 19.65 7.24 3.99
N ASN A 604 19.85 6.21 3.15
CA ASN A 604 18.86 5.79 2.16
C ASN A 604 18.10 4.52 2.55
N ASN A 605 18.20 4.11 3.83
CA ASN A 605 17.52 2.93 4.36
C ASN A 605 17.19 3.13 5.85
N ALA A 606 16.41 4.16 6.16
CA ALA A 606 16.18 4.61 7.53
C ALA A 606 15.22 3.72 8.35
N TYR A 607 15.05 2.44 7.98
CA TYR A 607 14.10 1.51 8.59
C TYR A 607 14.30 1.29 10.10
N ALA A 608 15.53 1.49 10.59
CA ALA A 608 15.91 1.33 11.99
C ALA A 608 16.09 2.67 12.72
N GLN A 609 15.75 3.80 12.09
CA GLN A 609 16.05 5.14 12.62
C GLN A 609 14.81 5.79 13.26
N ASP A 610 14.40 5.30 14.42
CA ASP A 610 13.34 5.93 15.22
C ASP A 610 13.86 7.15 16.01
N ASN A 611 14.43 8.12 15.30
CA ASN A 611 15.07 9.31 15.85
C ASN A 611 15.04 10.50 14.86
N GLU A 612 15.81 11.56 15.15
CA GLU A 612 15.86 12.81 14.38
C GLU A 612 16.37 12.63 12.93
N ILE A 613 16.95 11.49 12.57
CA ILE A 613 17.31 11.19 11.17
C ILE A 613 16.05 11.06 10.32
N SER A 614 15.02 10.37 10.85
CA SER A 614 13.79 10.08 10.11
C SER A 614 12.64 11.03 10.44
N TRP A 615 12.62 11.61 11.66
CA TRP A 615 11.48 12.46 12.04
C TRP A 615 11.54 13.81 11.34
N ILE A 616 10.42 14.29 10.83
CA ILE A 616 10.35 15.61 10.18
C ILE A 616 10.63 16.71 11.21
N ASN A 617 11.55 17.59 10.88
CA ASN A 617 11.93 18.71 11.73
C ASN A 617 11.15 19.97 11.37
N TRP A 618 9.96 20.10 11.93
CA TRP A 618 9.04 21.22 11.67
C TRP A 618 9.56 22.59 12.13
N ASP A 619 10.29 22.62 13.25
CA ASP A 619 10.76 23.84 13.88
C ASP A 619 11.98 24.45 13.17
N GLN A 620 12.65 23.68 12.32
CA GLN A 620 13.86 24.10 11.61
C GLN A 620 13.67 24.17 10.09
N VAL A 621 12.43 24.30 9.62
CA VAL A 621 12.19 24.50 8.18
C VAL A 621 12.84 25.80 7.73
N ARG A 622 13.86 25.67 6.87
CA ARG A 622 14.62 26.79 6.33
C ARG A 622 13.76 27.64 5.40
N PRO A 623 14.13 28.91 5.13
CA PRO A 623 13.43 29.76 4.15
C PRO A 623 13.26 29.06 2.79
N GLU A 624 14.29 28.34 2.33
CA GLU A 624 14.27 27.60 1.05
C GLU A 624 13.26 26.46 1.05
N GLY A 625 13.03 25.81 2.21
CA GLY A 625 11.98 24.81 2.38
C GLY A 625 10.58 25.41 2.30
N ARG A 626 10.37 26.62 2.86
CA ARG A 626 9.08 27.33 2.75
C ARG A 626 8.80 27.77 1.30
N GLU A 627 9.82 28.22 0.59
CA GLU A 627 9.70 28.54 -0.84
C GLU A 627 9.34 27.28 -1.65
N LEU A 628 9.99 26.14 -1.36
CA LEU A 628 9.70 24.87 -2.01
C LEU A 628 8.27 24.40 -1.73
N LEU A 629 7.81 24.51 -0.48
CA LEU A 629 6.43 24.19 -0.10
C LEU A 629 5.42 25.04 -0.89
N ASN A 630 5.64 26.36 -1.00
CA ASN A 630 4.78 27.23 -1.78
C ASN A 630 4.81 26.87 -3.27
N PHE A 631 5.96 26.46 -3.79
CA PHE A 631 6.11 25.99 -5.16
C PHE A 631 5.31 24.70 -5.40
N VAL A 632 5.37 23.72 -4.49
CA VAL A 632 4.59 22.47 -4.56
C VAL A 632 3.08 22.77 -4.54
N ARG A 633 2.63 23.65 -3.64
CA ARG A 633 1.22 24.09 -3.59
C ARG A 633 0.77 24.70 -4.92
N LYS A 634 1.60 25.56 -5.52
CA LYS A 634 1.35 26.14 -6.83
C LYS A 634 1.18 25.07 -7.92
N LEU A 635 2.05 24.05 -7.93
CA LEU A 635 1.95 22.93 -8.88
C LEU A 635 0.66 22.13 -8.68
N ILE A 636 0.29 21.83 -7.44
CA ILE A 636 -0.95 21.08 -7.13
C ILE A 636 -2.18 21.87 -7.58
N VAL A 637 -2.21 23.17 -7.36
CA VAL A 637 -3.31 24.02 -7.83
C VAL A 637 -3.38 24.05 -9.35
N LEU A 638 -2.25 24.15 -10.03
CA LEU A 638 -2.20 24.09 -11.49
C LEU A 638 -2.72 22.74 -12.01
N ARG A 639 -2.29 21.62 -11.38
CA ARG A 639 -2.78 20.29 -11.73
C ARG A 639 -4.31 20.20 -11.59
N LYS A 640 -4.86 20.64 -10.47
CA LYS A 640 -6.32 20.65 -10.23
C LYS A 640 -7.07 21.56 -11.20
N LYS A 641 -6.49 22.70 -11.56
CA LYS A 641 -7.10 23.68 -12.46
C LYS A 641 -7.16 23.20 -13.91
N TYR A 642 -6.15 22.46 -14.35
CA TYR A 642 -6.03 22.00 -15.75
C TYR A 642 -6.21 20.47 -15.85
N PRO A 643 -7.46 19.98 -16.05
CA PRO A 643 -7.73 18.55 -16.14
C PRO A 643 -6.93 17.81 -17.22
N ILE A 644 -6.37 18.54 -18.18
CA ILE A 644 -5.48 17.94 -19.19
C ILE A 644 -4.19 17.38 -18.58
N LEU A 645 -3.78 17.82 -17.38
CA LEU A 645 -2.63 17.31 -16.64
C LEU A 645 -2.94 16.00 -15.87
N HIS A 646 -4.22 15.66 -15.72
CA HIS A 646 -4.66 14.45 -14.98
C HIS A 646 -5.83 13.77 -15.70
N ARG A 647 -5.55 13.23 -16.88
CA ARG A 647 -6.58 12.65 -17.75
C ARG A 647 -6.97 11.24 -17.30
N GLY A 648 -8.25 10.93 -17.42
CA GLY A 648 -8.76 9.55 -17.30
C GLY A 648 -8.51 8.66 -18.53
N ARG A 649 -7.76 9.13 -19.55
CA ARG A 649 -7.43 8.39 -20.76
C ARG A 649 -6.01 8.73 -21.20
N PHE A 650 -5.30 7.74 -21.75
CA PHE A 650 -3.97 7.94 -22.30
C PHE A 650 -3.97 8.96 -23.45
N LEU A 651 -2.86 9.68 -23.54
CA LEU A 651 -2.52 10.51 -24.69
C LEU A 651 -2.12 9.58 -25.85
N THR A 652 -2.65 9.82 -27.01
CA THR A 652 -2.47 8.93 -28.18
C THR A 652 -1.88 9.61 -29.41
N GLY A 653 -1.66 10.93 -29.37
CA GLY A 653 -1.36 11.73 -30.54
C GLY A 653 -2.58 11.85 -31.49
N ALA A 654 -3.79 11.59 -30.97
CA ALA A 654 -5.03 11.65 -31.76
C ALA A 654 -5.21 13.05 -32.34
N TYR A 655 -5.49 13.07 -33.65
CA TYR A 655 -5.63 14.28 -34.42
C TYR A 655 -7.11 14.67 -34.58
N ASN A 656 -7.40 15.93 -34.28
CA ASN A 656 -8.71 16.51 -34.54
C ASN A 656 -8.64 17.32 -35.84
N GLU A 657 -9.17 16.76 -36.94
CA GLU A 657 -9.15 17.36 -38.28
C GLU A 657 -9.86 18.73 -38.35
N GLN A 658 -10.90 18.95 -37.54
CA GLN A 658 -11.67 20.21 -37.59
C GLN A 658 -10.87 21.36 -36.97
N LEU A 659 -10.00 21.07 -36.01
CA LEU A 659 -9.23 22.07 -35.27
C LEU A 659 -7.75 22.08 -35.64
N ASP A 660 -7.31 21.14 -36.46
CA ASP A 660 -5.90 20.96 -36.85
C ASP A 660 -4.97 20.87 -35.59
N VAL A 661 -5.34 20.03 -34.61
CA VAL A 661 -4.58 19.85 -33.37
C VAL A 661 -4.52 18.38 -32.98
N LYS A 662 -3.41 17.98 -32.31
CA LYS A 662 -3.22 16.67 -31.66
C LYS A 662 -3.41 16.81 -30.16
N ASP A 663 -3.85 15.75 -29.47
CA ASP A 663 -3.99 15.76 -28.00
C ASP A 663 -2.63 15.87 -27.29
N VAL A 664 -1.58 15.37 -27.90
CA VAL A 664 -0.18 15.59 -27.52
C VAL A 664 0.70 15.71 -28.76
N MET A 665 1.64 16.65 -28.73
CA MET A 665 2.69 16.80 -29.73
C MET A 665 4.03 17.02 -29.04
N TRP A 666 5.05 16.34 -29.50
CA TRP A 666 6.41 16.47 -28.97
C TRP A 666 7.23 17.37 -29.88
N LEU A 667 7.88 18.37 -29.30
CA LEU A 667 8.51 19.44 -30.06
C LEU A 667 10.02 19.49 -29.82
N THR A 668 10.75 19.76 -30.90
CA THR A 668 12.17 20.13 -30.84
C THR A 668 12.32 21.56 -30.30
N THR A 669 13.55 22.00 -30.05
CA THR A 669 13.88 23.40 -29.70
C THR A 669 13.48 24.42 -30.75
N THR A 670 13.29 24.01 -32.00
CA THR A 670 12.79 24.90 -33.06
C THR A 670 11.26 25.06 -33.08
N GLY A 671 10.56 24.39 -32.16
CA GLY A 671 9.09 24.47 -32.07
C GLY A 671 8.33 23.61 -33.07
N VAL A 672 9.02 22.72 -33.77
CA VAL A 672 8.42 21.77 -34.72
C VAL A 672 8.35 20.36 -34.12
N GLU A 673 7.44 19.52 -34.65
CA GLU A 673 7.25 18.14 -34.20
C GLU A 673 8.53 17.33 -34.39
N MET A 674 8.84 16.50 -33.40
CA MET A 674 10.02 15.62 -33.40
C MET A 674 9.90 14.52 -34.47
N THR A 675 11.00 14.28 -35.17
CA THR A 675 11.17 13.19 -36.12
C THR A 675 11.84 11.98 -35.46
N SER A 676 11.89 10.85 -36.17
CA SER A 676 12.59 9.64 -35.70
C SER A 676 14.06 9.91 -35.36
N ASP A 677 14.74 10.76 -36.12
CA ASP A 677 16.14 11.12 -35.88
C ASP A 677 16.29 11.89 -34.56
N ASN A 678 15.32 12.79 -34.26
CA ASN A 678 15.34 13.54 -33.02
C ASN A 678 15.13 12.64 -31.77
N TRP A 679 14.31 11.60 -31.90
CA TRP A 679 14.09 10.61 -30.86
C TRP A 679 15.32 9.72 -30.62
N SER A 680 16.10 9.47 -31.66
CA SER A 680 17.29 8.63 -31.61
C SER A 680 18.57 9.37 -31.20
N ASP A 681 18.52 10.70 -31.08
CA ASP A 681 19.68 11.51 -30.69
C ASP A 681 19.94 11.39 -29.19
N GLU A 682 20.94 10.62 -28.82
CA GLU A 682 21.36 10.44 -27.41
C GLU A 682 21.84 11.73 -26.73
N ASN A 683 22.18 12.77 -27.50
CA ASN A 683 22.62 14.05 -26.98
C ASN A 683 21.46 15.03 -26.75
N ASN A 684 20.28 14.71 -27.25
CA ASN A 684 19.11 15.54 -27.04
C ASN A 684 18.71 15.53 -25.55
N ARG A 685 18.64 16.70 -24.94
CA ARG A 685 18.30 16.92 -23.52
C ARG A 685 17.23 18.00 -23.33
N CYS A 686 16.65 18.47 -24.44
CA CYS A 686 15.59 19.45 -24.41
C CYS A 686 14.37 18.98 -25.22
N LEU A 687 13.22 18.99 -24.59
CA LEU A 687 11.98 18.48 -25.14
C LEU A 687 10.82 19.42 -24.81
N GLY A 688 9.96 19.72 -25.81
CA GLY A 688 8.67 20.36 -25.60
C GLY A 688 7.52 19.35 -25.66
N MET A 689 6.62 19.38 -24.67
CA MET A 689 5.37 18.61 -24.65
C MET A 689 4.20 19.59 -24.81
N LEU A 690 3.60 19.61 -25.97
CA LEU A 690 2.40 20.39 -26.24
C LEU A 690 1.16 19.53 -26.01
N LEU A 691 0.35 19.92 -25.04
CA LEU A 691 -0.91 19.26 -24.67
C LEU A 691 -2.07 20.13 -25.14
N ASP A 692 -2.97 19.59 -25.97
CA ASP A 692 -4.14 20.32 -26.44
C ASP A 692 -5.44 19.62 -26.06
N GLY A 693 -6.15 20.17 -25.06
CA GLY A 693 -7.40 19.60 -24.55
C GLY A 693 -8.54 19.65 -25.55
N ARG A 694 -8.45 20.52 -26.58
CA ARG A 694 -9.47 20.65 -27.64
C ARG A 694 -9.50 19.47 -28.59
N ALA A 695 -8.40 18.70 -28.70
CA ALA A 695 -8.34 17.51 -29.53
C ALA A 695 -9.24 16.34 -29.01
N GLN A 696 -9.75 16.46 -27.78
CA GLN A 696 -10.55 15.40 -27.18
C GLN A 696 -11.99 15.38 -27.69
N ALA A 697 -12.37 14.33 -28.40
CA ALA A 697 -13.76 14.01 -28.74
C ALA A 697 -14.51 13.39 -27.53
N THR A 698 -14.68 14.09 -26.42
CA THR A 698 -15.42 13.58 -25.28
C THR A 698 -16.74 14.32 -25.12
N GLY A 699 -17.84 13.57 -25.01
CA GLY A 699 -19.16 14.13 -24.75
C GLY A 699 -19.30 14.83 -23.39
N ILE A 700 -18.34 14.64 -22.46
CA ILE A 700 -18.31 15.27 -21.14
C ILE A 700 -17.16 16.24 -21.09
N LYS A 701 -17.48 17.54 -21.08
CA LYS A 701 -16.50 18.63 -20.93
C LYS A 701 -16.35 18.98 -19.44
N ARG A 702 -15.16 18.82 -18.89
CA ARG A 702 -14.78 19.41 -17.58
C ARG A 702 -14.31 20.85 -17.80
N ILE A 703 -14.56 21.73 -16.83
CA ILE A 703 -14.05 23.10 -16.87
C ILE A 703 -12.52 23.07 -16.96
N GLY A 704 -11.95 23.76 -17.94
CA GLY A 704 -10.51 23.81 -18.18
C GLY A 704 -9.91 22.59 -18.91
N SER A 705 -10.72 21.61 -19.34
CA SER A 705 -10.24 20.45 -20.12
C SER A 705 -9.80 20.82 -21.54
N ASP A 706 -10.22 21.97 -22.03
CA ASP A 706 -9.92 22.53 -23.35
C ASP A 706 -8.67 23.43 -23.38
N ALA A 707 -7.92 23.49 -22.26
CA ALA A 707 -6.69 24.25 -22.20
C ALA A 707 -5.61 23.66 -23.11
N THR A 708 -4.79 24.54 -23.70
CA THR A 708 -3.57 24.17 -24.39
C THR A 708 -2.38 24.58 -23.56
N LEU A 709 -1.54 23.59 -23.19
CA LEU A 709 -0.36 23.79 -22.36
C LEU A 709 0.89 23.38 -23.12
N LEU A 710 2.00 24.10 -22.90
CA LEU A 710 3.32 23.72 -23.39
C LEU A 710 4.26 23.58 -22.20
N LEU A 711 4.74 22.38 -21.99
CA LEU A 711 5.76 22.05 -21.00
C LEU A 711 7.09 21.86 -21.71
N VAL A 712 8.11 22.62 -21.36
CA VAL A 712 9.46 22.53 -21.91
C VAL A 712 10.42 22.11 -20.81
N VAL A 713 11.18 21.06 -21.04
CA VAL A 713 12.21 20.55 -20.12
C VAL A 713 13.58 20.62 -20.76
N ASN A 714 14.57 21.06 -20.02
CA ASN A 714 15.96 21.13 -20.46
C ASN A 714 16.88 20.59 -19.33
N SER A 715 17.39 19.39 -19.49
CA SER A 715 18.36 18.81 -18.54
C SER A 715 19.82 19.07 -18.92
N ASP A 716 20.09 19.78 -20.02
CA ASP A 716 21.45 20.16 -20.44
C ASP A 716 22.06 21.16 -19.44
N HIS A 717 23.38 21.15 -19.35
CA HIS A 717 24.17 22.17 -18.64
C HIS A 717 24.28 23.51 -19.43
N ARG A 718 23.74 23.56 -20.63
CA ARG A 718 23.64 24.74 -21.49
C ARG A 718 22.21 25.20 -21.61
N SER A 719 22.03 26.51 -21.85
CA SER A 719 20.72 27.06 -22.18
C SER A 719 20.25 26.56 -23.55
N ALA A 720 18.98 26.23 -23.65
CA ALA A 720 18.32 25.88 -24.90
C ALA A 720 17.49 27.10 -25.41
N ALA A 721 17.66 27.43 -26.67
CA ALA A 721 16.86 28.46 -27.36
C ALA A 721 15.60 27.76 -27.89
N PHE A 722 14.48 27.87 -27.18
CA PHE A 722 13.24 27.19 -27.56
C PHE A 722 12.28 28.17 -28.26
N THR A 723 11.94 27.87 -29.51
CA THR A 723 11.01 28.71 -30.31
C THR A 723 9.57 28.32 -29.95
N LEU A 724 8.78 29.27 -29.46
CA LEU A 724 7.39 29.02 -29.09
C LEU A 724 6.52 28.77 -30.33
N PRO A 725 5.82 27.66 -30.43
CA PRO A 725 5.05 27.27 -31.60
C PRO A 725 3.83 28.16 -31.79
N GLN A 726 3.41 28.38 -33.05
CA GLN A 726 2.11 28.89 -33.37
C GLN A 726 1.07 27.78 -33.21
N VAL A 727 -0.05 28.10 -32.53
CA VAL A 727 -1.17 27.19 -32.32
C VAL A 727 -2.46 27.84 -32.81
N VAL A 728 -3.26 27.08 -33.52
CA VAL A 728 -4.54 27.50 -34.11
C VAL A 728 -5.46 28.10 -33.04
N GLN A 729 -6.09 29.25 -33.36
CA GLN A 729 -6.96 30.01 -32.46
C GLN A 729 -6.27 30.52 -31.17
N GLY A 730 -4.98 30.43 -31.06
CA GLY A 730 -4.20 31.07 -30.01
C GLY A 730 -3.81 32.49 -30.38
N SER A 731 -3.46 33.30 -29.39
CA SER A 731 -2.97 34.67 -29.57
C SER A 731 -1.53 34.84 -29.10
N GLN A 732 -1.17 34.24 -27.98
CA GLN A 732 0.12 34.35 -27.33
C GLN A 732 0.29 33.28 -26.26
N TRP A 733 1.51 33.09 -25.76
CA TRP A 733 1.81 32.25 -24.63
C TRP A 733 1.98 33.05 -23.35
N LEU A 734 1.58 32.46 -22.21
CA LEU A 734 1.78 33.03 -20.89
C LEU A 734 2.56 32.00 -20.04
N ALA A 735 3.69 32.43 -19.46
CA ALA A 735 4.47 31.58 -18.58
C ALA A 735 3.79 31.44 -17.21
N LEU A 736 3.51 30.19 -16.79
CA LEU A 736 2.91 29.86 -15.49
C LEU A 736 3.97 29.45 -14.46
N ILE A 737 4.96 28.66 -14.91
CA ILE A 737 6.05 28.11 -14.11
C ILE A 737 7.36 28.28 -14.87
N ASP A 738 8.39 28.71 -14.16
CA ASP A 738 9.79 28.56 -14.55
C ASP A 738 10.56 28.16 -13.29
N THR A 739 11.15 26.95 -13.29
CA THR A 739 11.87 26.43 -12.13
C THR A 739 13.15 27.18 -11.82
N ASN A 740 13.64 28.00 -12.75
CA ASN A 740 14.78 28.90 -12.52
C ASN A 740 14.39 30.14 -11.72
N VAL A 741 13.14 30.63 -11.91
CA VAL A 741 12.60 31.83 -11.26
C VAL A 741 11.24 31.51 -10.61
N PRO A 742 11.21 30.75 -9.51
CA PRO A 742 9.99 30.19 -8.93
C PRO A 742 9.00 31.25 -8.43
N GLU A 743 9.50 32.44 -8.07
CA GLU A 743 8.73 33.58 -7.55
C GLU A 743 8.14 34.46 -8.65
N GLN A 744 8.36 34.12 -9.94
CA GLN A 744 7.83 34.92 -11.02
C GLN A 744 6.30 34.97 -10.97
N VAL A 745 5.76 36.08 -10.57
CA VAL A 745 4.36 36.31 -10.24
C VAL A 745 3.58 36.78 -11.45
N ASP A 746 4.24 37.49 -12.40
CA ASP A 746 3.55 38.12 -13.51
C ASP A 746 3.80 37.39 -14.84
N PRO A 747 2.76 36.73 -15.41
CA PRO A 747 2.90 36.03 -16.67
C PRO A 747 3.08 37.06 -17.79
N ARG A 748 4.29 37.15 -18.30
CA ARG A 748 4.58 37.98 -19.46
C ARG A 748 3.96 37.33 -20.70
N PRO A 749 3.21 38.12 -21.50
CA PRO A 749 2.74 37.66 -22.80
C PRO A 749 3.91 37.48 -23.75
N LEU A 750 4.03 36.30 -24.33
CA LEU A 750 5.08 35.88 -25.25
C LEU A 750 4.44 35.58 -26.62
N GLN A 751 4.92 36.25 -27.65
CA GLN A 751 4.38 36.09 -29.01
C GLN A 751 4.80 34.71 -29.61
N PHE A 752 4.03 34.22 -30.57
CA PHE A 752 4.43 33.11 -31.40
C PHE A 752 5.76 33.39 -32.11
N GLY A 753 6.63 32.42 -32.19
CA GLY A 753 7.97 32.55 -32.73
C GLY A 753 8.97 33.20 -31.75
N TYR A 754 8.54 33.66 -30.57
CA TYR A 754 9.48 34.13 -29.58
C TYR A 754 10.43 33.00 -29.15
N VAL A 755 11.72 33.31 -29.13
CA VAL A 755 12.75 32.33 -28.67
C VAL A 755 12.94 32.46 -27.17
N TYR A 756 12.37 31.51 -26.45
CA TYR A 756 12.47 31.46 -24.99
C TYR A 756 13.82 30.86 -24.57
N PRO A 757 14.62 31.55 -23.75
CA PRO A 757 15.87 30.97 -23.24
C PRO A 757 15.58 30.02 -22.08
N VAL A 758 15.41 28.74 -22.36
CA VAL A 758 15.28 27.71 -21.31
C VAL A 758 16.62 27.51 -20.65
N ILE A 759 16.75 27.97 -19.43
CA ILE A 759 18.01 27.99 -18.65
C ILE A 759 18.52 26.54 -18.43
N PRO A 760 19.84 26.32 -18.23
CA PRO A 760 20.38 25.02 -17.90
C PRO A 760 19.63 24.35 -16.75
N ARG A 761 19.26 23.10 -16.93
CA ARG A 761 18.56 22.31 -15.89
C ARG A 761 17.33 23.04 -15.36
N SER A 762 16.40 23.37 -16.26
CA SER A 762 15.13 24.00 -15.89
C SER A 762 13.94 23.45 -16.68
N LEU A 763 12.77 23.66 -16.10
CA LEU A 763 11.48 23.31 -16.65
C LEU A 763 10.61 24.56 -16.72
N VAL A 764 9.89 24.73 -17.83
CA VAL A 764 8.98 25.85 -18.06
C VAL A 764 7.61 25.32 -18.44
N LEU A 765 6.54 25.82 -17.81
CA LEU A 765 5.16 25.57 -18.19
C LEU A 765 4.52 26.85 -18.70
N LEU A 766 3.94 26.77 -19.90
CA LEU A 766 3.21 27.88 -20.51
C LEU A 766 1.77 27.45 -20.82
N VAL A 767 0.86 28.42 -20.81
CA VAL A 767 -0.52 28.25 -21.24
C VAL A 767 -0.82 29.16 -22.45
N LEU A 768 -1.56 28.61 -23.39
CA LEU A 768 -2.02 29.35 -24.57
C LEU A 768 -3.14 30.31 -24.18
N ASP A 769 -2.97 31.61 -24.50
CA ASP A 769 -4.04 32.58 -24.42
C ASP A 769 -4.91 32.52 -25.71
N THR A 770 -6.22 32.38 -25.54
CA THR A 770 -7.18 32.28 -26.64
C THR A 770 -8.17 33.46 -26.56
N PRO A 771 -8.50 34.10 -27.71
CA PRO A 771 -9.38 35.30 -27.73
C PRO A 771 -10.75 35.06 -27.09
N ASP A 772 -11.27 33.85 -27.18
CA ASP A 772 -12.61 33.51 -26.70
C ASP A 772 -12.69 33.21 -25.19
N ARG A 773 -11.57 33.19 -24.49
CA ARG A 773 -11.58 33.05 -23.02
C ARG A 773 -11.87 34.41 -22.40
N PRO A 774 -12.88 34.50 -21.51
CA PRO A 774 -13.09 35.74 -20.76
C PRO A 774 -11.77 36.10 -20.06
N LYS A 775 -11.19 37.27 -20.41
CA LYS A 775 -9.94 37.76 -19.80
C LYS A 775 -9.98 37.77 -18.26
N LYS A 776 -11.19 37.89 -17.70
CA LYS A 776 -11.47 37.74 -16.28
C LYS A 776 -11.08 36.37 -15.72
N ASN A 777 -11.42 35.28 -16.40
CA ASN A 777 -11.14 33.90 -15.94
C ASN A 777 -9.64 33.53 -16.01
N LEU A 778 -8.90 34.10 -16.96
CA LEU A 778 -7.46 33.87 -17.06
C LEU A 778 -6.71 34.64 -15.95
N ARG A 779 -7.10 35.93 -15.71
CA ARG A 779 -6.53 36.75 -14.63
C ARG A 779 -6.92 36.23 -13.23
N GLU A 780 -8.18 35.85 -13.02
CA GLU A 780 -8.64 35.26 -11.77
C GLU A 780 -7.95 33.91 -11.48
N GLY A 781 -7.69 33.15 -12.52
CA GLY A 781 -6.94 31.87 -12.35
C GLY A 781 -5.46 32.08 -12.06
N ILE A 782 -4.87 33.15 -12.58
CA ILE A 782 -3.50 33.58 -12.26
C ILE A 782 -3.49 34.23 -10.88
N SER A 783 -4.47 35.08 -10.56
CA SER A 783 -4.65 35.66 -9.23
C SER A 783 -4.81 34.56 -8.17
N ALA A 784 -5.61 33.50 -8.40
CA ALA A 784 -5.75 32.40 -7.47
C ALA A 784 -4.43 31.65 -7.22
N ILE A 785 -3.54 31.58 -8.22
CA ILE A 785 -2.19 31.02 -8.07
C ILE A 785 -1.30 31.98 -7.26
N LEU A 786 -1.51 33.27 -7.40
CA LEU A 786 -0.81 34.34 -6.68
C LEU A 786 -1.30 34.44 -5.23
N ASP A 787 -2.62 34.41 -5.03
CA ASP A 787 -3.26 34.43 -3.71
C ASP A 787 -2.82 33.24 -2.82
N ILE A 788 -2.47 32.10 -3.43
CA ILE A 788 -1.91 30.96 -2.70
C ILE A 788 -0.51 31.25 -2.17
N ALA A 789 0.32 31.96 -2.95
CA ALA A 789 1.65 32.37 -2.48
C ALA A 789 1.56 33.41 -1.34
N GLU A 790 0.48 34.19 -1.30
CA GLU A 790 0.24 35.21 -0.27
C GLU A 790 -0.56 34.70 0.94
N THR A 791 -1.29 33.57 0.83
CA THR A 791 -2.00 32.99 1.98
C THR A 791 -0.99 32.36 2.93
N PRO A 792 -0.74 32.95 4.13
CA PRO A 792 0.17 32.35 5.07
C PRO A 792 -0.33 30.94 5.42
N ILE A 793 0.54 29.95 5.33
CA ILE A 793 0.30 28.68 6.01
C ILE A 793 0.19 29.05 7.48
N ARG A 794 -1.00 28.95 8.08
CA ARG A 794 -1.14 29.06 9.51
C ARG A 794 -0.15 28.09 10.12
N GLU A 795 0.90 28.66 10.66
CA GLU A 795 2.17 28.08 11.02
C GLU A 795 2.06 26.68 11.62
N MET A 796 2.25 25.62 10.81
CA MET A 796 2.84 24.37 11.30
C MET A 796 4.36 24.50 11.44
N THR A 797 4.92 25.47 10.70
CA THR A 797 6.34 25.78 10.73
C THR A 797 6.64 26.93 11.71
#